data_68b5bcbda824346a0302bfb16e06c618
#
_entry.id   68b5bcbda824346a0302bfb16e06c618
#
_cell.length_a   1.000
_cell.length_b   1.000
_cell.length_c   1.000
_cell.angle_alpha   90.00
_cell.angle_beta   90.00
_cell.angle_gamma   90.00
#
_symmetry.space_group_name_H-M   'P 1'
#
loop_
_entity.id
_entity.type
_entity.pdbx_description
1 polymer ?
#
loop_
_entity_poly.entity_id
_entity_poly.type
_entity_poly.pdbx_seq_one_letter_code
_entity_poly.pdbx_strand_id
1 'polypeptide(L)'
;MQLTRLVQVDCPLGPDVLLLQRMEGREELGRLFAYELHLVSENPNLPLEQLLGKPMSLSLELPGGSRRFFHGIVARCSQVAGHGQFAGYQAIQRPWPWLLTRTSDCRIFQNQSVPEIIKQVFRDLGFSDFEDALTRPYREWEYCVQYRETSFDFISRLMEQEGIYYWFRHEQKRHILVLSDAYGAHRSPGGYASVPYYPPTLGHRERDHFFDWQMAREVQPGSLTLNDYDFQRPGARLEVRSNIARPHAAADYPLYDYPGEYVQSQDGEQYARNRIEAIQAQHERVRLRGVVRGIGAGHLFRLSGYPRDDQNREYLVVGAEYRVVQELYETGSGGAGSQFESELDCIDASQSFRLLPQTPVPVVRGPQTAVVVGPKGEEIWTDQYGRVKVHFHWDRHDQSNENSSCWIRVSQAWAGKNWGSMQIPRIGQEVIVSFLEGDPDRPIITGRVYNAEQTVPYELPANATQSGMKSRSSKGGTPANFNEIRMEDKKGAEQLYIHAERNQDNLVENDASLSVGHDRNKSIGHDELARIGNNRTRAVKLNDTLLVGGAKSDSVTGTYLIEAGAQIRLVCGKSVVEFNADGTINISGSAFNLYASGNGNIDTGGRLDLNSGGASEVDAKGKGVQGTIDGQVQAMFPPPAKG
;
A
#
# COMPACT_ATOMS: atom_id res chain seq x y z
N MET A 1 -15.03 -49.34 -34.75
CA MET A 1 -13.60 -49.65 -34.57
C MET A 1 -13.11 -49.60 -33.13
N GLN A 2 -13.60 -48.69 -32.28
CA GLN A 2 -13.06 -48.50 -30.92
C GLN A 2 -13.65 -49.42 -29.84
N LEU A 3 -14.80 -50.08 -30.05
CA LEU A 3 -15.56 -50.80 -29.02
C LEU A 3 -14.77 -51.93 -28.32
N THR A 4 -13.80 -52.53 -28.99
CA THR A 4 -12.96 -53.62 -28.45
C THR A 4 -11.57 -53.15 -28.01
N ARG A 5 -11.31 -51.84 -27.99
CA ARG A 5 -10.00 -51.28 -27.65
C ARG A 5 -9.90 -51.00 -26.15
N LEU A 6 -8.70 -51.22 -25.58
CA LEU A 6 -8.37 -50.87 -24.18
C LEU A 6 -8.67 -49.41 -23.89
N VAL A 7 -8.27 -48.52 -24.84
CA VAL A 7 -8.53 -47.08 -24.74
C VAL A 7 -9.34 -46.61 -25.95
N GLN A 8 -10.37 -45.82 -25.68
CA GLN A 8 -11.22 -45.19 -26.69
C GLN A 8 -11.00 -43.68 -26.64
N VAL A 9 -11.06 -43.03 -27.81
CA VAL A 9 -10.91 -41.55 -27.97
C VAL A 9 -12.27 -40.96 -28.30
N ASP A 10 -12.69 -39.96 -27.52
CA ASP A 10 -13.86 -39.12 -27.79
C ASP A 10 -13.38 -37.70 -28.09
N CYS A 11 -13.66 -37.17 -29.29
CA CYS A 11 -13.21 -35.90 -29.76
C CYS A 11 -14.28 -35.19 -30.61
N PRO A 12 -14.17 -33.86 -30.83
CA PRO A 12 -15.16 -33.08 -31.61
C PRO A 12 -15.35 -33.52 -33.07
N LEU A 13 -14.39 -34.21 -33.66
CA LEU A 13 -14.47 -34.67 -35.04
C LEU A 13 -15.40 -35.89 -35.22
N GLY A 14 -15.85 -36.47 -34.13
CA GLY A 14 -16.76 -37.64 -34.13
C GLY A 14 -16.08 -38.95 -33.73
N PRO A 15 -16.91 -40.00 -33.56
CA PRO A 15 -16.41 -41.31 -33.16
C PRO A 15 -15.55 -41.95 -34.26
N ASP A 16 -14.56 -42.70 -33.85
CA ASP A 16 -13.64 -43.46 -34.72
C ASP A 16 -12.78 -42.64 -35.71
N VAL A 17 -12.87 -41.31 -35.70
CA VAL A 17 -12.04 -40.45 -36.57
C VAL A 17 -10.58 -40.45 -36.13
N LEU A 18 -10.32 -40.44 -34.82
CA LEU A 18 -9.01 -40.55 -34.23
C LEU A 18 -8.92 -41.82 -33.36
N LEU A 19 -7.86 -42.58 -33.54
CA LEU A 19 -7.58 -43.79 -32.78
C LEU A 19 -6.28 -43.61 -32.01
N LEU A 20 -6.25 -43.96 -30.72
CA LEU A 20 -5.03 -43.90 -29.92
C LEU A 20 -4.05 -45.01 -30.35
N GLN A 21 -2.81 -44.65 -30.59
CA GLN A 21 -1.66 -45.53 -30.75
C GLN A 21 -0.81 -45.59 -29.49
N ARG A 22 -0.51 -44.41 -28.92
CA ARG A 22 0.30 -44.27 -27.70
C ARG A 22 -0.15 -43.07 -26.92
N MET A 23 -0.08 -43.16 -25.60
CA MET A 23 -0.23 -42.04 -24.68
C MET A 23 0.91 -42.05 -23.68
N GLU A 24 1.50 -40.88 -23.45
CA GLU A 24 2.32 -40.56 -22.29
C GLU A 24 1.64 -39.49 -21.48
N GLY A 25 1.47 -39.71 -20.17
CA GLY A 25 0.73 -38.83 -19.31
C GLY A 25 1.48 -38.55 -18.03
N ARG A 26 1.37 -37.29 -17.54
CA ARG A 26 1.87 -36.89 -16.23
C ARG A 26 0.85 -36.08 -15.48
N GLU A 27 0.58 -36.47 -14.25
CA GLU A 27 -0.24 -35.77 -13.26
C GLU A 27 0.57 -35.54 -11.99
N GLU A 28 0.33 -34.40 -11.30
CA GLU A 28 0.98 -34.10 -10.03
C GLU A 28 0.07 -33.17 -9.20
N LEU A 29 0.04 -33.34 -7.90
CA LEU A 29 -0.70 -32.43 -7.00
C LEU A 29 -0.19 -31.01 -7.15
N GLY A 30 -1.11 -30.05 -7.35
CA GLY A 30 -0.81 -28.64 -7.52
C GLY A 30 -0.09 -28.28 -8.81
N ARG A 31 -0.07 -29.16 -9.79
CA ARG A 31 0.51 -28.92 -11.12
C ARG A 31 -0.48 -29.25 -12.23
N LEU A 32 -0.28 -28.62 -13.38
CA LEU A 32 -1.09 -28.87 -14.57
C LEU A 32 -0.69 -30.21 -15.19
N PHE A 33 -1.65 -31.09 -15.38
CA PHE A 33 -1.37 -32.34 -16.09
C PHE A 33 -1.05 -32.11 -17.57
N ALA A 34 -0.36 -33.09 -18.16
CA ALA A 34 -0.07 -33.15 -19.58
C ALA A 34 -0.27 -34.58 -20.07
N TYR A 35 -1.04 -34.75 -21.14
CA TYR A 35 -1.13 -36.02 -21.86
C TYR A 35 -0.71 -35.78 -23.29
N GLU A 36 0.34 -36.49 -23.69
CA GLU A 36 0.84 -36.50 -25.05
C GLU A 36 0.26 -37.76 -25.77
N LEU A 37 -0.49 -37.49 -26.80
CA LEU A 37 -1.27 -38.52 -27.53
C LEU A 37 -0.69 -38.67 -28.94
N HIS A 38 -0.28 -39.88 -29.28
CA HIS A 38 0.00 -40.27 -30.63
C HIS A 38 -1.25 -40.96 -31.18
N LEU A 39 -1.80 -40.37 -32.20
CA LEU A 39 -3.12 -40.72 -32.76
C LEU A 39 -2.95 -41.08 -34.24
N VAL A 40 -3.84 -41.91 -34.74
CA VAL A 40 -3.91 -42.23 -36.18
C VAL A 40 -5.31 -42.03 -36.70
N SER A 41 -5.42 -41.75 -38.00
CA SER A 41 -6.70 -41.59 -38.69
C SER A 41 -6.59 -42.16 -40.11
N GLU A 42 -7.69 -42.68 -40.64
CA GLU A 42 -7.80 -42.99 -42.07
C GLU A 42 -7.86 -41.72 -42.94
N ASN A 43 -8.27 -40.59 -42.34
CA ASN A 43 -8.33 -39.31 -43.04
C ASN A 43 -7.02 -38.51 -42.88
N PRO A 44 -6.26 -38.32 -43.98
CA PRO A 44 -5.02 -37.54 -43.93
C PRO A 44 -5.22 -36.00 -43.87
N ASN A 45 -6.46 -35.52 -43.97
CA ASN A 45 -6.80 -34.11 -44.08
C ASN A 45 -7.74 -33.67 -42.94
N LEU A 46 -7.40 -33.99 -41.67
CA LEU A 46 -8.20 -33.55 -40.53
C LEU A 46 -8.08 -32.06 -40.29
N PRO A 47 -9.19 -31.33 -40.06
CA PRO A 47 -9.19 -29.90 -39.73
C PRO A 47 -8.71 -29.69 -38.29
N LEU A 48 -7.42 -29.43 -38.09
CA LEU A 48 -6.79 -29.30 -36.76
C LEU A 48 -7.39 -28.18 -35.91
N GLU A 49 -7.87 -27.09 -36.55
CA GLU A 49 -8.53 -25.98 -35.88
C GLU A 49 -9.83 -26.39 -35.17
N GLN A 50 -10.49 -27.44 -35.60
CA GLN A 50 -11.68 -27.98 -34.95
C GLN A 50 -11.35 -28.78 -33.68
N LEU A 51 -10.09 -29.17 -33.50
CA LEU A 51 -9.58 -29.82 -32.30
C LEU A 51 -9.00 -28.83 -31.32
N LEU A 52 -8.30 -27.81 -31.83
CA LEU A 52 -7.53 -26.86 -30.99
C LEU A 52 -8.45 -26.09 -30.04
N GLY A 53 -8.11 -26.09 -28.76
CA GLY A 53 -8.89 -25.45 -27.69
C GLY A 53 -10.17 -26.20 -27.31
N LYS A 54 -10.46 -27.35 -27.91
CA LYS A 54 -11.66 -28.14 -27.67
C LYS A 54 -11.40 -29.32 -26.72
N PRO A 55 -12.45 -29.80 -26.01
CA PRO A 55 -12.31 -30.95 -25.14
C PRO A 55 -12.06 -32.23 -25.95
N MET A 56 -11.23 -33.11 -25.40
CA MET A 56 -11.00 -34.47 -25.86
C MET A 56 -10.92 -35.35 -24.62
N SER A 57 -11.49 -36.55 -24.69
CA SER A 57 -11.49 -37.51 -23.60
C SER A 57 -10.97 -38.89 -24.07
N LEU A 58 -10.11 -39.46 -23.24
CA LEU A 58 -9.73 -40.87 -23.39
C LEU A 58 -10.46 -41.67 -22.31
N SER A 59 -10.99 -42.82 -22.67
CA SER A 59 -11.60 -43.74 -21.73
C SER A 59 -10.86 -45.07 -21.72
N LEU A 60 -10.24 -45.39 -20.57
CA LEU A 60 -9.46 -46.60 -20.32
C LEU A 60 -10.36 -47.66 -19.63
N GLU A 61 -10.40 -48.86 -20.13
CA GLU A 61 -11.11 -49.98 -19.50
C GLU A 61 -10.37 -50.47 -18.25
N LEU A 62 -11.13 -50.60 -17.15
CA LEU A 62 -10.64 -51.14 -15.89
C LEU A 62 -11.06 -52.59 -15.68
N PRO A 63 -10.37 -53.37 -14.82
CA PRO A 63 -10.85 -54.67 -14.41
C PRO A 63 -12.29 -54.60 -13.88
N GLY A 64 -13.17 -55.44 -14.37
CA GLY A 64 -14.58 -55.42 -14.00
C GLY A 64 -15.50 -54.56 -14.90
N GLY A 65 -14.98 -54.01 -16.01
CA GLY A 65 -15.76 -53.35 -17.06
C GLY A 65 -16.10 -51.88 -16.80
N SER A 66 -15.70 -51.30 -15.66
CA SER A 66 -15.77 -49.85 -15.44
C SER A 66 -14.70 -49.11 -16.26
N ARG A 67 -14.81 -47.78 -16.37
CA ARG A 67 -13.87 -46.97 -17.16
C ARG A 67 -13.27 -45.84 -16.35
N ARG A 68 -11.99 -45.60 -16.55
CA ARG A 68 -11.28 -44.38 -16.14
C ARG A 68 -11.22 -43.41 -17.30
N PHE A 69 -11.38 -42.13 -17.02
CA PHE A 69 -11.32 -41.07 -18.03
C PHE A 69 -10.08 -40.23 -17.86
N PHE A 70 -9.51 -39.77 -19.00
CA PHE A 70 -8.49 -38.76 -19.08
C PHE A 70 -9.03 -37.64 -19.98
N HIS A 71 -9.73 -36.68 -19.36
CA HIS A 71 -10.35 -35.57 -20.07
C HIS A 71 -9.44 -34.36 -20.02
N GLY A 72 -9.28 -33.64 -21.14
CA GLY A 72 -8.51 -32.39 -21.21
C GLY A 72 -8.92 -31.54 -22.40
N ILE A 73 -8.30 -30.37 -22.53
CA ILE A 73 -8.42 -29.50 -23.68
C ILE A 73 -7.20 -29.74 -24.58
N VAL A 74 -7.40 -29.85 -25.88
CA VAL A 74 -6.33 -29.97 -26.86
C VAL A 74 -5.57 -28.63 -26.94
N ALA A 75 -4.43 -28.55 -26.29
CA ALA A 75 -3.60 -27.35 -26.25
C ALA A 75 -2.72 -27.20 -27.50
N ARG A 76 -2.37 -28.32 -28.13
CA ARG A 76 -1.59 -28.40 -29.36
C ARG A 76 -2.02 -29.61 -30.15
N CYS A 77 -2.08 -29.51 -31.44
CA CYS A 77 -2.24 -30.65 -32.35
C CYS A 77 -1.35 -30.43 -33.57
N SER A 78 -0.85 -31.54 -34.12
CA SER A 78 0.00 -31.56 -35.29
C SER A 78 -0.23 -32.83 -36.10
N GLN A 79 -0.03 -32.76 -37.41
CA GLN A 79 0.12 -33.93 -38.26
C GLN A 79 1.58 -34.36 -38.29
N VAL A 80 1.80 -35.65 -38.15
CA VAL A 80 3.15 -36.25 -38.14
C VAL A 80 3.20 -37.39 -39.18
N ALA A 81 4.35 -38.01 -39.33
CA ALA A 81 4.47 -39.15 -40.22
C ALA A 81 3.46 -40.24 -39.90
N GLY A 82 2.76 -40.75 -40.92
CA GLY A 82 1.82 -41.82 -40.79
C GLY A 82 2.47 -43.19 -40.64
N HIS A 83 1.64 -44.22 -40.41
CA HIS A 83 2.09 -45.59 -40.35
C HIS A 83 1.14 -46.45 -41.20
N GLY A 84 1.68 -47.20 -42.15
CA GLY A 84 0.89 -47.99 -43.08
C GLY A 84 -0.11 -47.13 -43.87
N GLN A 85 -1.39 -47.49 -43.78
CA GLN A 85 -2.48 -46.76 -44.42
C GLN A 85 -3.03 -45.58 -43.60
N PHE A 86 -2.54 -45.41 -42.37
CA PHE A 86 -3.03 -44.36 -41.48
C PHE A 86 -2.15 -43.10 -41.50
N ALA A 87 -2.80 -41.96 -41.53
CA ALA A 87 -2.13 -40.67 -41.27
C ALA A 87 -1.88 -40.50 -39.77
N GLY A 88 -0.69 -40.04 -39.42
CA GLY A 88 -0.28 -39.80 -38.03
C GLY A 88 -0.65 -38.42 -37.52
N TYR A 89 -1.10 -38.35 -36.29
CA TYR A 89 -1.43 -37.13 -35.59
C TYR A 89 -0.85 -37.15 -34.18
N GLN A 90 -0.52 -35.99 -33.64
CA GLN A 90 -0.09 -35.85 -32.27
C GLN A 90 -0.94 -34.74 -31.62
N ALA A 91 -1.46 -35.00 -30.40
CA ALA A 91 -2.17 -33.98 -29.63
C ALA A 91 -1.60 -33.92 -28.21
N ILE A 92 -1.53 -32.71 -27.67
CA ILE A 92 -1.19 -32.44 -26.25
C ILE A 92 -2.45 -31.96 -25.56
N GLN A 93 -2.92 -32.74 -24.59
CA GLN A 93 -4.01 -32.34 -23.72
C GLN A 93 -3.49 -31.67 -22.47
N ARG A 94 -4.19 -30.60 -22.03
CA ARG A 94 -3.97 -29.86 -20.80
C ARG A 94 -5.28 -29.67 -20.05
N PRO A 95 -5.23 -29.42 -18.72
CA PRO A 95 -6.44 -29.03 -17.99
C PRO A 95 -6.87 -27.61 -18.37
N TRP A 96 -8.17 -27.27 -18.11
CA TRP A 96 -8.68 -25.93 -18.40
C TRP A 96 -7.89 -24.81 -17.71
N PRO A 97 -7.30 -24.97 -16.47
CA PRO A 97 -6.49 -23.91 -15.87
C PRO A 97 -5.22 -23.58 -16.66
N TRP A 98 -4.80 -24.45 -17.59
CA TRP A 98 -3.72 -24.10 -18.49
C TRP A 98 -4.03 -22.87 -19.35
N LEU A 99 -5.30 -22.60 -19.65
CA LEU A 99 -5.70 -21.39 -20.38
C LEU A 99 -5.40 -20.11 -19.59
N LEU A 100 -5.34 -20.16 -18.27
CA LEU A 100 -4.93 -19.05 -17.42
C LEU A 100 -3.46 -18.66 -17.61
N THR A 101 -2.63 -19.55 -18.18
CA THR A 101 -1.26 -19.20 -18.59
C THR A 101 -1.23 -18.36 -19.88
N ARG A 102 -2.36 -18.20 -20.56
CA ARG A 102 -2.51 -17.41 -21.79
C ARG A 102 -3.12 -16.03 -21.54
N THR A 103 -3.42 -15.73 -20.29
CA THR A 103 -3.93 -14.43 -19.84
C THR A 103 -2.97 -13.82 -18.83
N SER A 104 -2.78 -12.51 -18.88
CA SER A 104 -2.04 -11.75 -17.89
C SER A 104 -2.74 -10.43 -17.62
N ASP A 105 -2.64 -9.92 -16.41
CA ASP A 105 -3.27 -8.65 -16.05
C ASP A 105 -2.47 -7.93 -14.95
N CYS A 106 -2.91 -6.70 -14.65
CA CYS A 106 -2.58 -5.96 -13.45
C CYS A 106 -3.91 -5.63 -12.75
N ARG A 107 -4.18 -6.26 -11.62
CA ARG A 107 -5.44 -6.17 -10.88
C ARG A 107 -5.19 -6.06 -9.39
N ILE A 108 -6.07 -5.36 -8.71
CA ILE A 108 -6.05 -5.21 -7.26
C ILE A 108 -7.25 -5.95 -6.67
N PHE A 109 -6.98 -6.75 -5.63
CA PHE A 109 -8.00 -7.40 -4.81
C PHE A 109 -7.86 -6.86 -3.38
N GLN A 110 -8.97 -6.51 -2.75
CA GLN A 110 -8.96 -5.94 -1.40
C GLN A 110 -9.99 -6.64 -0.51
N ASN A 111 -9.61 -6.87 0.75
CA ASN A 111 -10.48 -7.45 1.77
C ASN A 111 -11.13 -8.77 1.33
N GLN A 112 -10.32 -9.66 0.76
CA GLN A 112 -10.73 -10.97 0.29
C GLN A 112 -9.76 -12.05 0.77
N SER A 113 -10.27 -13.24 1.03
CA SER A 113 -9.42 -14.40 1.28
C SER A 113 -8.86 -14.97 -0.03
N VAL A 114 -7.72 -15.66 0.05
CA VAL A 114 -7.11 -16.28 -1.13
C VAL A 114 -8.07 -17.26 -1.86
N PRO A 115 -8.84 -18.12 -1.18
CA PRO A 115 -9.85 -18.93 -1.87
C PRO A 115 -10.91 -18.13 -2.62
N GLU A 116 -11.32 -16.96 -2.11
CA GLU A 116 -12.27 -16.09 -2.80
C GLU A 116 -11.65 -15.48 -4.06
N ILE A 117 -10.40 -14.97 -3.94
CA ILE A 117 -9.64 -14.44 -5.08
C ILE A 117 -9.49 -15.50 -6.19
N ILE A 118 -9.06 -16.73 -5.84
CA ILE A 118 -8.90 -17.84 -6.80
C ILE A 118 -10.21 -18.13 -7.52
N LYS A 119 -11.29 -18.28 -6.77
CA LYS A 119 -12.63 -18.58 -7.32
C LYS A 119 -13.16 -17.42 -8.16
N GLN A 120 -12.85 -16.19 -7.81
CA GLN A 120 -13.18 -15.02 -8.62
C GLN A 120 -12.42 -15.05 -9.95
N VAL A 121 -11.10 -15.28 -9.95
CA VAL A 121 -10.29 -15.38 -11.16
C VAL A 121 -10.84 -16.48 -12.10
N PHE A 122 -11.24 -17.64 -11.56
CA PHE A 122 -11.85 -18.71 -12.37
C PHE A 122 -13.15 -18.24 -13.04
N ARG A 123 -14.06 -17.63 -12.26
CA ARG A 123 -15.38 -17.18 -12.76
C ARG A 123 -15.25 -16.04 -13.78
N ASP A 124 -14.35 -15.08 -13.54
CA ASP A 124 -14.12 -13.95 -14.44
C ASP A 124 -13.64 -14.42 -15.83
N LEU A 125 -12.95 -15.56 -15.89
CA LEU A 125 -12.50 -16.19 -17.13
C LEU A 125 -13.47 -17.27 -17.66
N GLY A 126 -14.65 -17.41 -17.05
CA GLY A 126 -15.73 -18.28 -17.51
C GLY A 126 -15.61 -19.74 -17.07
N PHE A 127 -14.77 -20.07 -16.08
CA PHE A 127 -14.60 -21.45 -15.60
C PHE A 127 -15.41 -21.71 -14.33
N SER A 128 -16.15 -22.83 -14.35
CA SER A 128 -16.98 -23.30 -13.23
C SER A 128 -16.69 -24.74 -12.80
N ASP A 129 -15.87 -25.49 -13.55
CA ASP A 129 -15.53 -26.88 -13.25
C ASP A 129 -14.46 -26.99 -12.15
N PHE A 130 -14.78 -26.47 -10.96
CA PHE A 130 -13.96 -26.60 -9.76
C PHE A 130 -14.80 -26.95 -8.54
N GLU A 131 -14.16 -27.58 -7.56
CA GLU A 131 -14.74 -27.97 -6.27
C GLU A 131 -13.88 -27.42 -5.13
N ASP A 132 -14.53 -26.89 -4.11
CA ASP A 132 -13.89 -26.37 -2.90
C ASP A 132 -13.95 -27.46 -1.82
N ALA A 133 -12.81 -28.13 -1.58
CA ALA A 133 -12.63 -29.12 -0.53
C ALA A 133 -11.67 -28.63 0.57
N LEU A 134 -11.58 -27.31 0.75
CA LEU A 134 -10.78 -26.69 1.80
C LEU A 134 -11.43 -26.90 3.17
N THR A 135 -10.61 -27.08 4.19
CA THR A 135 -11.09 -27.50 5.52
C THR A 135 -10.89 -26.45 6.61
N ARG A 136 -10.03 -25.46 6.39
CA ARG A 136 -9.75 -24.40 7.36
C ARG A 136 -10.27 -23.03 6.93
N PRO A 137 -10.48 -22.08 7.87
CA PRO A 137 -10.69 -20.69 7.52
C PRO A 137 -9.39 -20.08 6.99
N TYR A 138 -9.51 -19.09 6.12
CA TYR A 138 -8.41 -18.31 5.55
C TYR A 138 -8.57 -16.85 5.92
N ARG A 139 -7.45 -16.17 6.23
CA ARG A 139 -7.49 -14.75 6.53
C ARG A 139 -7.92 -13.93 5.30
N GLU A 140 -8.55 -12.81 5.53
CA GLU A 140 -8.75 -11.79 4.51
C GLU A 140 -7.46 -10.98 4.33
N TRP A 141 -7.04 -10.82 3.09
CA TRP A 141 -5.93 -9.95 2.73
C TRP A 141 -6.46 -8.53 2.51
N GLU A 142 -5.91 -7.56 3.23
CA GLU A 142 -6.26 -6.15 3.04
C GLU A 142 -5.99 -5.69 1.60
N TYR A 143 -4.90 -6.20 1.00
CA TYR A 143 -4.45 -5.80 -0.32
C TYR A 143 -3.64 -6.93 -0.97
N CYS A 144 -3.96 -7.26 -2.20
CA CYS A 144 -3.32 -8.31 -3.00
C CYS A 144 -3.32 -7.89 -4.47
N VAL A 145 -2.16 -7.87 -5.10
CA VAL A 145 -1.99 -7.36 -6.48
C VAL A 145 -1.51 -8.46 -7.40
N GLN A 146 -2.26 -8.73 -8.45
CA GLN A 146 -1.72 -9.41 -9.64
C GLN A 146 -0.93 -8.36 -10.42
N TYR A 147 0.37 -8.55 -10.59
CA TYR A 147 1.23 -7.56 -11.25
C TYR A 147 2.07 -8.17 -12.37
N ARG A 148 1.69 -7.92 -13.64
CA ARG A 148 2.43 -8.33 -14.85
C ARG A 148 2.76 -9.82 -14.89
N GLU A 149 1.95 -10.64 -14.28
CA GLU A 149 2.06 -12.10 -14.23
C GLU A 149 0.86 -12.75 -14.90
N THR A 150 0.98 -14.02 -15.29
CA THR A 150 -0.18 -14.75 -15.80
C THR A 150 -1.21 -14.96 -14.70
N SER A 151 -2.48 -15.12 -15.09
CA SER A 151 -3.53 -15.43 -14.10
C SER A 151 -3.25 -16.77 -13.41
N PHE A 152 -2.57 -17.70 -14.09
CA PHE A 152 -2.16 -18.98 -13.50
C PHE A 152 -1.04 -18.82 -12.47
N ASP A 153 0.02 -18.05 -12.78
CA ASP A 153 1.12 -17.81 -11.83
C ASP A 153 0.59 -17.06 -10.59
N PHE A 154 -0.28 -16.06 -10.78
CA PHE A 154 -0.93 -15.34 -9.70
C PHE A 154 -1.62 -16.28 -8.70
N ILE A 155 -2.56 -17.11 -9.16
CA ILE A 155 -3.27 -18.03 -8.26
C ILE A 155 -2.35 -19.10 -7.70
N SER A 156 -1.32 -19.54 -8.46
CA SER A 156 -0.38 -20.58 -8.01
C SER A 156 0.46 -20.11 -6.83
N ARG A 157 1.05 -18.90 -6.90
CA ARG A 157 1.84 -18.37 -5.77
C ARG A 157 0.98 -18.14 -4.52
N LEU A 158 -0.27 -17.68 -4.69
CA LEU A 158 -1.20 -17.52 -3.57
C LEU A 158 -1.56 -18.85 -2.93
N MET A 159 -1.81 -19.89 -3.74
CA MET A 159 -2.04 -21.25 -3.23
C MET A 159 -0.83 -21.79 -2.49
N GLU A 160 0.37 -21.64 -3.05
CA GLU A 160 1.64 -22.08 -2.44
C GLU A 160 1.85 -21.41 -1.07
N GLN A 161 1.58 -20.11 -0.94
CA GLN A 161 1.70 -19.36 0.32
C GLN A 161 0.69 -19.82 1.36
N GLU A 162 -0.56 -19.97 0.99
CA GLU A 162 -1.62 -20.41 1.88
C GLU A 162 -1.59 -21.93 2.17
N GLY A 163 -0.71 -22.69 1.52
CA GLY A 163 -0.62 -24.13 1.68
C GLY A 163 -1.80 -24.87 1.03
N ILE A 164 -2.43 -24.24 0.04
CA ILE A 164 -3.47 -24.85 -0.81
C ILE A 164 -2.77 -25.56 -1.96
N TYR A 165 -3.33 -26.69 -2.32
CA TYR A 165 -2.97 -27.42 -3.54
C TYR A 165 -4.24 -27.90 -4.25
N TYR A 166 -4.10 -28.44 -5.44
CA TYR A 166 -5.22 -28.96 -6.19
C TYR A 166 -4.85 -30.25 -6.90
N TRP A 167 -5.89 -30.98 -7.31
CA TRP A 167 -5.78 -32.14 -8.16
C TRP A 167 -6.99 -32.20 -9.11
N PHE A 168 -6.99 -33.13 -10.07
CA PHE A 168 -8.05 -33.20 -11.05
C PHE A 168 -8.83 -34.51 -10.92
N ARG A 169 -10.15 -34.38 -10.80
CA ARG A 169 -11.09 -35.50 -10.95
C ARG A 169 -11.61 -35.51 -12.38
N HIS A 170 -11.40 -36.62 -13.10
CA HIS A 170 -11.78 -36.75 -14.49
C HIS A 170 -13.11 -37.48 -14.62
N GLU A 171 -14.01 -36.93 -15.43
CA GLU A 171 -15.29 -37.51 -15.87
C GLU A 171 -15.27 -37.61 -17.40
N GLN A 172 -16.26 -38.28 -17.99
CA GLN A 172 -16.28 -38.51 -19.43
C GLN A 172 -16.23 -37.22 -20.26
N LYS A 173 -16.93 -36.16 -19.82
CA LYS A 173 -17.11 -34.92 -20.58
C LYS A 173 -16.47 -33.68 -19.93
N ARG A 174 -15.87 -33.83 -18.79
CA ARG A 174 -15.21 -32.73 -18.07
C ARG A 174 -14.13 -33.22 -17.11
N HIS A 175 -13.29 -32.34 -16.67
CA HIS A 175 -12.42 -32.55 -15.52
C HIS A 175 -12.67 -31.42 -14.53
N ILE A 176 -12.65 -31.75 -13.26
CA ILE A 176 -12.95 -30.86 -12.13
C ILE A 176 -11.66 -30.63 -11.38
N LEU A 177 -11.28 -29.36 -11.22
CA LEU A 177 -10.19 -28.96 -10.32
C LEU A 177 -10.71 -29.01 -8.88
N VAL A 178 -10.11 -29.82 -8.02
CA VAL A 178 -10.46 -29.92 -6.60
C VAL A 178 -9.42 -29.15 -5.79
N LEU A 179 -9.82 -28.03 -5.17
CA LEU A 179 -8.98 -27.28 -4.24
C LEU A 179 -8.92 -28.04 -2.92
N SER A 180 -7.72 -28.21 -2.37
CA SER A 180 -7.46 -29.08 -1.22
C SER A 180 -6.42 -28.45 -0.27
N ASP A 181 -6.56 -28.71 1.02
CA ASP A 181 -5.61 -28.32 2.08
C ASP A 181 -5.40 -29.41 3.13
N ALA A 182 -6.05 -30.56 2.96
CA ALA A 182 -6.00 -31.63 3.95
C ALA A 182 -6.28 -33.00 3.33
N TYR A 183 -5.90 -34.06 4.06
CA TYR A 183 -6.15 -35.47 3.74
C TYR A 183 -7.61 -35.77 3.39
N GLY A 184 -8.55 -35.10 4.09
CA GLY A 184 -9.99 -35.32 3.90
C GLY A 184 -10.54 -35.07 2.49
N ALA A 185 -9.78 -34.39 1.63
CA ALA A 185 -10.14 -34.16 0.22
C ALA A 185 -9.86 -35.35 -0.70
N HIS A 186 -9.20 -36.39 -0.20
CA HIS A 186 -8.74 -37.53 -0.99
C HIS A 186 -9.57 -38.80 -0.72
N ARG A 187 -9.71 -39.65 -1.72
CA ARG A 187 -10.46 -40.92 -1.63
C ARG A 187 -9.78 -41.99 -2.46
N SER A 188 -10.00 -43.24 -2.09
CA SER A 188 -9.63 -44.39 -2.92
C SER A 188 -10.66 -44.57 -4.05
N PRO A 189 -10.23 -44.78 -5.31
CA PRO A 189 -11.16 -45.11 -6.39
C PRO A 189 -11.80 -46.49 -6.16
N GLY A 190 -12.98 -46.70 -6.73
CA GLY A 190 -13.69 -47.97 -6.62
C GLY A 190 -12.83 -49.14 -7.09
N GLY A 191 -12.71 -50.18 -6.26
CA GLY A 191 -11.90 -51.36 -6.54
C GLY A 191 -10.40 -51.23 -6.24
N TYR A 192 -9.91 -50.03 -5.84
CA TYR A 192 -8.49 -49.77 -5.60
C TYR A 192 -8.15 -49.33 -4.17
N ALA A 193 -9.03 -49.59 -3.21
CA ALA A 193 -8.75 -49.30 -1.81
C ALA A 193 -7.52 -50.08 -1.28
N SER A 194 -7.24 -51.28 -1.85
CA SER A 194 -6.03 -52.06 -1.58
C SER A 194 -5.47 -52.60 -2.89
N VAL A 195 -4.19 -52.34 -3.14
CA VAL A 195 -3.44 -52.78 -4.31
C VAL A 195 -2.31 -53.69 -3.89
N PRO A 196 -2.21 -54.91 -4.45
CA PRO A 196 -1.17 -55.85 -4.09
C PRO A 196 0.16 -55.52 -4.77
N TYR A 197 1.24 -55.86 -4.10
CA TYR A 197 2.57 -55.98 -4.68
C TYR A 197 2.84 -57.41 -5.10
N TYR A 198 3.31 -57.58 -6.32
CA TYR A 198 3.81 -58.86 -6.79
C TYR A 198 5.16 -58.66 -7.47
N PRO A 199 6.19 -59.39 -7.07
CA PRO A 199 7.49 -59.31 -7.73
C PRO A 199 7.37 -59.70 -9.21
N PRO A 200 8.26 -59.20 -10.09
CA PRO A 200 8.25 -59.53 -11.50
C PRO A 200 8.37 -61.05 -11.69
N THR A 201 7.41 -61.64 -12.44
CA THR A 201 7.40 -63.05 -12.81
C THR A 201 7.05 -63.17 -14.30
N LEU A 202 7.43 -64.26 -14.93
CA LEU A 202 7.18 -64.52 -16.36
C LEU A 202 5.68 -64.79 -16.69
N GLY A 203 4.80 -64.81 -15.70
CA GLY A 203 3.38 -65.06 -15.90
C GLY A 203 2.53 -63.80 -15.97
N HIS A 204 1.57 -63.73 -16.90
CA HIS A 204 0.57 -62.68 -16.97
C HIS A 204 -0.42 -62.78 -15.80
N ARG A 205 -0.71 -61.64 -15.16
CA ARG A 205 -1.70 -61.52 -14.08
C ARG A 205 -2.81 -60.58 -14.52
N GLU A 206 -4.04 -60.98 -14.37
CA GLU A 206 -5.21 -60.18 -14.76
C GLU A 206 -5.48 -59.02 -13.80
N ARG A 207 -5.13 -59.21 -12.50
CA ARG A 207 -5.34 -58.19 -11.46
C ARG A 207 -4.31 -57.09 -11.54
N ASP A 208 -4.74 -55.82 -11.47
CA ASP A 208 -3.89 -54.67 -11.35
C ASP A 208 -3.00 -54.76 -10.09
N HIS A 209 -1.70 -54.54 -10.23
CA HIS A 209 -0.71 -54.71 -9.18
C HIS A 209 0.54 -53.87 -9.41
N PHE A 210 1.28 -53.62 -8.35
CA PHE A 210 2.63 -53.08 -8.41
C PHE A 210 3.65 -54.23 -8.51
N PHE A 211 4.70 -54.03 -9.30
CA PHE A 211 5.79 -55.01 -9.45
C PHE A 211 7.15 -54.44 -9.12
N ASP A 212 7.26 -53.10 -8.96
CA ASP A 212 8.46 -52.41 -8.51
C ASP A 212 8.11 -51.42 -7.40
N TRP A 213 9.04 -51.26 -6.44
CA TRP A 213 8.86 -50.40 -5.29
C TRP A 213 10.21 -49.85 -4.83
N GLN A 214 10.27 -48.53 -4.64
CA GLN A 214 11.44 -47.84 -4.15
C GLN A 214 11.03 -46.83 -3.09
N MET A 215 11.72 -46.80 -1.95
CA MET A 215 11.57 -45.74 -0.93
C MET A 215 12.89 -44.98 -0.82
N ALA A 216 12.79 -43.67 -0.82
CA ALA A 216 13.89 -42.75 -0.55
C ALA A 216 13.58 -41.91 0.68
N ARG A 217 14.61 -41.64 1.48
CA ARG A 217 14.58 -40.65 2.55
C ARG A 217 15.71 -39.66 2.34
N GLU A 218 15.40 -38.39 2.49
CA GLU A 218 16.32 -37.29 2.31
C GLU A 218 16.35 -36.42 3.56
N VAL A 219 17.53 -35.92 3.93
CA VAL A 219 17.70 -34.96 5.03
C VAL A 219 17.00 -33.66 4.67
N GLN A 220 16.10 -33.22 5.53
CA GLN A 220 15.39 -31.96 5.38
C GLN A 220 15.58 -31.08 6.62
N PRO A 221 15.57 -29.76 6.49
CA PRO A 221 15.55 -28.84 7.65
C PRO A 221 14.39 -29.15 8.59
N GLY A 222 14.67 -29.19 9.88
CA GLY A 222 13.66 -29.57 10.90
C GLY A 222 12.96 -28.41 11.55
N SER A 223 13.39 -27.17 11.30
CA SER A 223 12.73 -25.98 11.84
C SER A 223 12.73 -24.83 10.86
N LEU A 224 11.67 -24.03 10.90
CA LEU A 224 11.54 -22.79 10.15
C LEU A 224 11.11 -21.68 11.11
N THR A 225 11.83 -20.57 11.04
CA THR A 225 11.49 -19.33 11.75
C THR A 225 11.16 -18.26 10.72
N LEU A 226 10.04 -17.58 10.89
CA LEU A 226 9.62 -16.42 10.12
C LEU A 226 9.53 -15.20 11.01
N ASN A 227 9.75 -14.02 10.45
CA ASN A 227 9.54 -12.76 11.15
C ASN A 227 8.97 -11.71 10.18
N ASP A 228 8.25 -10.70 10.72
CA ASP A 228 7.77 -9.56 9.94
C ASP A 228 7.70 -8.30 10.82
N TYR A 229 7.27 -7.19 10.23
CA TYR A 229 7.15 -5.90 10.89
C TYR A 229 5.76 -5.28 10.65
N ASP A 230 5.09 -4.93 11.76
CA ASP A 230 3.82 -4.20 11.73
C ASP A 230 4.05 -2.74 12.19
N PHE A 231 3.88 -1.78 11.28
CA PHE A 231 4.04 -0.36 11.62
C PHE A 231 2.97 0.16 12.60
N GLN A 232 1.82 -0.49 12.69
CA GLN A 232 0.75 -0.14 13.64
C GLN A 232 1.09 -0.60 15.06
N ARG A 233 1.94 -1.62 15.17
CA ARG A 233 2.44 -2.18 16.44
C ARG A 233 3.96 -2.38 16.39
N PRO A 234 4.75 -1.31 16.24
CA PRO A 234 6.19 -1.40 15.92
C PRO A 234 7.04 -2.10 16.98
N GLY A 235 6.52 -2.26 18.20
CA GLY A 235 7.15 -3.02 19.29
C GLY A 235 6.68 -4.47 19.40
N ALA A 236 5.75 -4.93 18.56
CA ALA A 236 5.28 -6.31 18.58
C ALA A 236 6.39 -7.27 18.11
N ARG A 237 6.57 -8.38 18.80
CA ARG A 237 7.42 -9.48 18.34
C ARG A 237 6.58 -10.39 17.48
N LEU A 238 6.86 -10.38 16.17
CA LEU A 238 6.15 -11.19 15.18
C LEU A 238 6.91 -12.46 14.79
N GLU A 239 8.08 -12.72 15.42
CA GLU A 239 8.84 -13.93 15.17
C GLU A 239 8.02 -15.17 15.58
N VAL A 240 7.86 -16.10 14.64
CA VAL A 240 7.17 -17.38 14.82
C VAL A 240 8.06 -18.52 14.38
N ARG A 241 7.89 -19.70 15.00
CA ARG A 241 8.68 -20.88 14.68
C ARG A 241 7.80 -22.12 14.58
N SER A 242 8.06 -22.94 13.57
CA SER A 242 7.47 -24.27 13.42
C SER A 242 8.54 -25.35 13.30
N ASN A 243 8.35 -26.50 13.93
CA ASN A 243 9.32 -27.59 13.99
C ASN A 243 8.66 -28.92 13.64
N ILE A 244 9.35 -29.74 12.84
CA ILE A 244 9.02 -31.15 12.61
C ILE A 244 10.30 -31.96 12.84
N ALA A 245 10.39 -32.62 14.00
CA ALA A 245 11.55 -33.43 14.36
C ALA A 245 11.55 -34.77 13.60
N ARG A 246 12.73 -35.18 13.10
CA ARG A 246 12.96 -36.49 12.47
C ARG A 246 14.08 -37.23 13.21
N PRO A 247 14.06 -38.57 13.27
CA PRO A 247 15.02 -39.36 14.03
C PRO A 247 16.31 -39.64 13.22
N HIS A 248 16.98 -38.58 12.70
CA HIS A 248 18.26 -38.71 12.00
C HIS A 248 19.20 -37.54 12.33
N ALA A 249 20.48 -37.68 12.03
CA ALA A 249 21.46 -36.62 12.20
C ALA A 249 21.09 -35.40 11.31
N ALA A 250 21.38 -34.19 11.81
CA ALA A 250 21.11 -32.91 11.13
C ALA A 250 19.59 -32.64 10.87
N ALA A 251 18.70 -33.32 11.60
CA ALA A 251 17.25 -33.10 11.51
C ALA A 251 16.78 -31.80 12.17
N ASP A 252 17.67 -31.10 12.87
CA ASP A 252 17.39 -29.86 13.62
C ASP A 252 17.89 -28.58 12.91
N TYR A 253 18.44 -28.71 11.69
CA TYR A 253 18.95 -27.54 10.95
C TYR A 253 17.82 -26.53 10.71
N PRO A 254 18.06 -25.25 11.10
CA PRO A 254 17.04 -24.22 11.02
C PRO A 254 17.09 -23.49 9.68
N LEU A 255 15.90 -23.05 9.24
CA LEU A 255 15.75 -22.03 8.23
C LEU A 255 15.20 -20.75 8.89
N TYR A 256 15.62 -19.60 8.39
CA TYR A 256 15.08 -18.29 8.76
C TYR A 256 14.75 -17.51 7.48
N ASP A 257 13.59 -16.83 7.49
CA ASP A 257 13.18 -16.00 6.37
C ASP A 257 12.50 -14.72 6.86
N TYR A 258 12.66 -13.65 6.06
CA TYR A 258 12.07 -12.34 6.28
C TYR A 258 11.90 -11.61 4.92
N PRO A 259 10.78 -10.95 4.66
CA PRO A 259 9.56 -10.86 5.46
C PRO A 259 8.70 -12.13 5.37
N GLY A 260 7.89 -12.38 6.42
CA GLY A 260 6.97 -13.52 6.47
C GLY A 260 5.59 -13.22 5.87
N GLU A 261 5.31 -11.96 5.53
CA GLU A 261 4.07 -11.47 4.91
C GLU A 261 2.82 -11.63 5.79
N TYR A 262 2.97 -11.33 7.08
CA TYR A 262 1.88 -11.34 8.04
C TYR A 262 2.02 -10.21 9.07
N VAL A 263 0.90 -9.82 9.67
CA VAL A 263 0.84 -8.84 10.77
C VAL A 263 0.21 -9.42 12.06
N GLN A 264 -0.36 -10.62 11.97
CA GLN A 264 -0.87 -11.38 13.12
C GLN A 264 -0.01 -12.63 13.32
N SER A 265 0.43 -12.90 14.55
CA SER A 265 1.29 -14.06 14.85
C SER A 265 0.63 -15.40 14.47
N GLN A 266 -0.71 -15.49 14.59
CA GLN A 266 -1.46 -16.69 14.22
C GLN A 266 -1.32 -17.02 12.72
N ASP A 267 -1.34 -16.01 11.85
CA ASP A 267 -1.14 -16.19 10.41
C ASP A 267 0.31 -16.63 10.13
N GLY A 268 1.27 -16.00 10.82
CA GLY A 268 2.68 -16.38 10.74
C GLY A 268 2.93 -17.83 11.18
N GLU A 269 2.30 -18.29 12.27
CA GLU A 269 2.37 -19.68 12.72
C GLU A 269 1.84 -20.65 11.65
N GLN A 270 0.74 -20.27 10.99
CA GLN A 270 0.19 -21.08 9.89
C GLN A 270 1.13 -21.11 8.69
N TYR A 271 1.74 -19.97 8.30
CA TYR A 271 2.70 -19.92 7.20
C TYR A 271 3.97 -20.69 7.52
N ALA A 272 4.51 -20.56 8.72
CA ALA A 272 5.66 -21.36 9.17
C ALA A 272 5.34 -22.86 9.13
N ARG A 273 4.12 -23.25 9.52
CA ARG A 273 3.64 -24.64 9.44
C ARG A 273 3.52 -25.12 8.01
N ASN A 274 2.87 -24.35 7.13
CA ASN A 274 2.71 -24.70 5.72
C ASN A 274 4.07 -24.93 5.06
N ARG A 275 5.03 -24.02 5.27
CA ARG A 275 6.37 -24.10 4.68
C ARG A 275 7.18 -25.28 5.20
N ILE A 276 7.15 -25.55 6.52
CA ILE A 276 7.88 -26.70 7.07
C ILE A 276 7.23 -28.03 6.63
N GLU A 277 5.90 -28.11 6.54
CA GLU A 277 5.18 -29.28 6.00
C GLU A 277 5.55 -29.52 4.52
N ALA A 278 5.66 -28.47 3.71
CA ALA A 278 6.06 -28.57 2.30
C ALA A 278 7.48 -29.13 2.15
N ILE A 279 8.42 -28.68 2.98
CA ILE A 279 9.79 -29.17 3.01
C ILE A 279 9.81 -30.62 3.48
N GLN A 280 9.11 -30.93 4.56
CA GLN A 280 9.08 -32.26 5.15
C GLN A 280 8.32 -33.29 4.31
N ALA A 281 7.43 -32.86 3.41
CA ALA A 281 6.79 -33.73 2.41
C ALA A 281 7.81 -34.35 1.42
N GLN A 282 9.03 -33.81 1.34
CA GLN A 282 10.13 -34.37 0.54
C GLN A 282 10.98 -35.37 1.31
N HIS A 283 10.83 -35.46 2.66
CA HIS A 283 11.68 -36.30 3.49
C HIS A 283 11.58 -37.78 3.17
N GLU A 284 10.35 -38.32 2.99
CA GLU A 284 10.13 -39.71 2.60
C GLU A 284 9.22 -39.76 1.37
N ARG A 285 9.73 -40.35 0.31
CA ARG A 285 9.01 -40.54 -0.96
C ARG A 285 9.06 -42.00 -1.34
N VAL A 286 7.92 -42.50 -1.83
CA VAL A 286 7.79 -43.88 -2.30
C VAL A 286 7.38 -43.86 -3.76
N ARG A 287 8.17 -44.52 -4.60
CA ARG A 287 7.92 -44.67 -6.02
C ARG A 287 7.50 -46.11 -6.29
N LEU A 288 6.39 -46.29 -6.99
CA LEU A 288 5.84 -47.62 -7.35
C LEU A 288 5.60 -47.68 -8.85
N ARG A 289 6.02 -48.78 -9.47
CA ARG A 289 5.67 -49.08 -10.87
C ARG A 289 4.80 -50.30 -10.94
N GLY A 290 3.81 -50.28 -11.87
CA GLY A 290 2.86 -51.38 -12.00
C GLY A 290 1.93 -51.23 -13.19
N VAL A 291 0.98 -52.14 -13.25
CA VAL A 291 -0.12 -52.14 -14.21
C VAL A 291 -1.42 -51.65 -13.55
N VAL A 292 -1.32 -50.59 -12.75
CA VAL A 292 -2.43 -50.09 -11.92
C VAL A 292 -3.21 -49.02 -12.69
N ARG A 293 -4.28 -49.40 -13.35
CA ARG A 293 -5.04 -48.56 -14.29
C ARG A 293 -5.91 -47.50 -13.61
N GLY A 294 -6.45 -47.77 -12.41
CA GLY A 294 -7.50 -46.97 -11.77
C GLY A 294 -6.99 -45.87 -10.85
N ILE A 295 -5.68 -45.78 -10.56
CA ILE A 295 -5.11 -44.84 -9.60
C ILE A 295 -4.37 -43.70 -10.32
N GLY A 296 -4.51 -42.46 -9.82
CA GLY A 296 -3.84 -41.27 -10.30
C GLY A 296 -3.56 -40.31 -9.18
N ALA A 297 -2.98 -39.15 -9.51
CA ALA A 297 -2.67 -38.12 -8.52
C ALA A 297 -3.92 -37.68 -7.75
N GLY A 298 -3.79 -37.52 -6.43
CA GLY A 298 -4.88 -37.18 -5.51
C GLY A 298 -5.68 -38.40 -5.00
N HIS A 299 -5.39 -39.62 -5.45
CA HIS A 299 -6.03 -40.81 -4.92
C HIS A 299 -5.28 -41.41 -3.73
N LEU A 300 -6.03 -42.11 -2.86
CA LEU A 300 -5.52 -42.94 -1.78
C LEU A 300 -5.54 -44.41 -2.17
N PHE A 301 -4.59 -45.17 -1.68
CA PHE A 301 -4.63 -46.62 -1.73
C PHE A 301 -3.79 -47.23 -0.61
N ARG A 302 -4.11 -48.45 -0.20
CA ARG A 302 -3.28 -49.24 0.72
C ARG A 302 -2.45 -50.24 -0.08
N LEU A 303 -1.11 -50.20 0.12
CA LEU A 303 -0.23 -51.25 -0.39
C LEU A 303 -0.43 -52.53 0.41
N SER A 304 -0.42 -53.71 -0.23
CA SER A 304 -0.52 -54.98 0.43
C SER A 304 0.40 -56.02 -0.20
N GLY A 305 0.88 -56.96 0.63
CA GLY A 305 1.73 -58.07 0.19
C GLY A 305 3.16 -57.70 -0.13
N TYR A 306 3.64 -56.49 0.25
CA TYR A 306 5.03 -56.15 0.14
C TYR A 306 5.85 -56.82 1.28
N PRO A 307 7.07 -57.37 1.02
CA PRO A 307 7.82 -58.14 2.00
C PRO A 307 8.18 -57.39 3.29
N ARG A 308 8.27 -56.08 3.23
CA ARG A 308 8.56 -55.21 4.38
C ARG A 308 7.21 -54.71 4.94
N ASP A 309 6.81 -55.25 6.08
CA ASP A 309 5.46 -55.04 6.64
C ASP A 309 5.13 -53.57 6.96
N ASP A 310 6.09 -52.77 7.43
CA ASP A 310 5.87 -51.36 7.73
C ASP A 310 5.52 -50.51 6.50
N GLN A 311 5.67 -51.05 5.31
CA GLN A 311 5.31 -50.42 4.05
C GLN A 311 3.93 -50.84 3.53
N ASN A 312 3.30 -51.84 4.12
CA ASN A 312 1.91 -52.25 3.80
C ASN A 312 0.91 -51.29 4.47
N ARG A 313 0.94 -50.02 4.09
CA ARG A 313 0.20 -48.90 4.65
C ARG A 313 -0.54 -48.10 3.59
N GLU A 314 -1.28 -47.09 4.00
CA GLU A 314 -1.98 -46.20 3.11
C GLU A 314 -1.07 -45.09 2.57
N TYR A 315 -1.17 -44.83 1.30
CA TYR A 315 -0.41 -43.82 0.58
C TYR A 315 -1.32 -42.81 -0.11
N LEU A 316 -0.88 -41.54 -0.13
CA LEU A 316 -1.42 -40.51 -1.01
C LEU A 316 -0.54 -40.44 -2.26
N VAL A 317 -1.13 -40.55 -3.42
CA VAL A 317 -0.46 -40.35 -4.71
C VAL A 317 -0.28 -38.87 -4.97
N VAL A 318 0.96 -38.40 -4.96
CA VAL A 318 1.29 -36.99 -5.21
C VAL A 318 1.71 -36.73 -6.65
N GLY A 319 2.14 -37.77 -7.37
CA GLY A 319 2.46 -37.73 -8.78
C GLY A 319 2.16 -39.07 -9.46
N ALA A 320 1.84 -39.02 -10.73
CA ALA A 320 1.59 -40.21 -11.54
C ALA A 320 2.06 -40.00 -12.98
N GLU A 321 2.78 -40.97 -13.51
CA GLU A 321 3.14 -41.04 -14.92
C GLU A 321 2.50 -42.30 -15.54
N TYR A 322 2.03 -42.14 -16.76
CA TYR A 322 1.33 -43.22 -17.49
C TYR A 322 1.97 -43.42 -18.84
N ARG A 323 2.08 -44.68 -19.21
CA ARG A 323 2.43 -45.10 -20.56
C ARG A 323 1.43 -46.10 -21.06
N VAL A 324 0.76 -45.75 -22.13
CA VAL A 324 -0.19 -46.63 -22.83
C VAL A 324 0.30 -46.88 -24.25
N VAL A 325 0.38 -48.11 -24.66
CA VAL A 325 0.64 -48.51 -26.05
C VAL A 325 -0.53 -49.39 -26.51
N GLN A 326 -1.08 -49.08 -27.66
CA GLN A 326 -2.22 -49.80 -28.21
C GLN A 326 -1.92 -50.24 -29.65
N GLU A 327 -2.03 -51.55 -29.89
CA GLU A 327 -1.78 -52.08 -31.21
C GLU A 327 -2.74 -51.54 -32.26
N LEU A 328 -2.23 -51.33 -33.45
CA LEU A 328 -3.03 -51.06 -34.64
C LEU A 328 -3.54 -52.39 -35.24
N TYR A 329 -4.68 -52.39 -35.92
CA TYR A 329 -5.29 -53.58 -36.56
C TYR A 329 -4.52 -54.03 -37.81
N GLU A 330 -3.20 -53.93 -37.88
CA GLU A 330 -2.42 -54.44 -39.00
C GLU A 330 -1.95 -55.87 -38.74
N THR A 331 -2.36 -56.78 -39.61
CA THR A 331 -1.91 -58.20 -39.64
C THR A 331 -0.42 -58.24 -39.94
N GLY A 332 0.38 -58.63 -38.95
CA GLY A 332 1.83 -58.87 -39.16
C GLY A 332 2.76 -58.28 -38.08
N SER A 333 2.30 -57.43 -37.20
CA SER A 333 3.04 -57.04 -36.03
C SER A 333 2.88 -58.10 -34.93
N GLY A 334 3.86 -58.98 -34.78
CA GLY A 334 3.95 -59.90 -33.64
C GLY A 334 4.15 -59.13 -32.32
N GLY A 335 3.21 -58.26 -32.00
CA GLY A 335 3.29 -57.34 -30.90
C GLY A 335 2.81 -57.95 -29.59
N ALA A 336 3.27 -57.37 -28.49
CA ALA A 336 3.02 -57.79 -27.12
C ALA A 336 1.59 -57.45 -26.61
N GLY A 337 0.62 -57.13 -27.48
CA GLY A 337 -0.72 -56.70 -27.12
C GLY A 337 -0.78 -55.27 -26.59
N SER A 338 -2.00 -54.77 -26.30
CA SER A 338 -2.14 -53.44 -25.66
C SER A 338 -1.54 -53.43 -24.25
N GLN A 339 -0.70 -52.46 -23.96
CA GLN A 339 0.05 -52.36 -22.70
C GLN A 339 -0.32 -51.06 -21.96
N PHE A 340 -0.47 -51.18 -20.64
CA PHE A 340 -0.59 -50.04 -19.71
C PHE A 340 0.45 -50.20 -18.62
N GLU A 341 1.18 -49.11 -18.35
CA GLU A 341 2.10 -49.01 -17.24
C GLU A 341 1.87 -47.67 -16.51
N SER A 342 1.94 -47.72 -15.18
CA SER A 342 1.91 -46.53 -14.33
C SER A 342 3.10 -46.51 -13.40
N GLU A 343 3.66 -45.31 -13.22
CA GLU A 343 4.64 -44.98 -12.17
C GLU A 343 4.02 -43.96 -11.26
N LEU A 344 3.89 -44.30 -9.97
CA LEU A 344 3.26 -43.45 -8.96
C LEU A 344 4.31 -42.96 -7.98
N ASP A 345 4.33 -41.64 -7.73
CA ASP A 345 5.09 -41.01 -6.66
C ASP A 345 4.15 -40.75 -5.49
N CYS A 346 4.49 -41.22 -4.30
CA CYS A 346 3.61 -41.30 -3.16
C CYS A 346 4.28 -40.79 -1.88
N ILE A 347 3.44 -40.32 -0.96
CA ILE A 347 3.81 -40.09 0.45
C ILE A 347 2.92 -40.95 1.35
N ASP A 348 3.38 -41.19 2.58
CA ASP A 348 2.53 -41.76 3.63
C ASP A 348 1.28 -40.89 3.80
N ALA A 349 0.10 -41.49 3.81
CA ALA A 349 -1.16 -40.75 3.88
C ALA A 349 -1.35 -40.00 5.22
N SER A 350 -0.62 -40.39 6.28
CA SER A 350 -0.61 -39.67 7.55
C SER A 350 0.23 -38.39 7.52
N GLN A 351 1.05 -38.19 6.48
CA GLN A 351 1.89 -37.01 6.32
C GLN A 351 1.12 -35.90 5.60
N SER A 352 1.15 -34.69 6.17
CA SER A 352 0.61 -33.50 5.50
C SER A 352 1.35 -33.24 4.19
N PHE A 353 0.60 -32.99 3.13
CA PHE A 353 1.14 -32.53 1.85
C PHE A 353 0.95 -31.03 1.70
N ARG A 354 2.01 -30.33 1.29
CA ARG A 354 1.98 -28.93 0.85
C ARG A 354 2.89 -28.76 -0.35
N LEU A 355 2.58 -27.79 -1.18
CA LEU A 355 3.45 -27.41 -2.29
C LEU A 355 4.68 -26.63 -1.79
N LEU A 356 5.83 -26.95 -2.37
CA LEU A 356 7.00 -26.07 -2.25
C LEU A 356 6.72 -24.78 -3.04
N PRO A 357 7.04 -23.59 -2.48
CA PRO A 357 6.98 -22.34 -3.22
C PRO A 357 7.96 -22.37 -4.40
N GLN A 358 7.43 -22.42 -5.62
CA GLN A 358 8.21 -22.47 -6.86
C GLN A 358 7.78 -21.37 -7.84
N THR A 359 6.55 -20.88 -7.69
CA THR A 359 6.03 -19.83 -8.55
C THR A 359 6.66 -18.49 -8.15
N PRO A 360 7.32 -17.78 -9.08
CA PRO A 360 7.94 -16.50 -8.77
C PRO A 360 6.94 -15.47 -8.27
N VAL A 361 7.26 -14.78 -7.19
CA VAL A 361 6.52 -13.61 -6.74
C VAL A 361 6.92 -12.42 -7.63
N PRO A 362 5.96 -11.61 -8.12
CA PRO A 362 6.29 -10.46 -8.95
C PRO A 362 7.05 -9.41 -8.15
N VAL A 363 8.09 -8.83 -8.76
CA VAL A 363 8.92 -7.80 -8.15
C VAL A 363 8.83 -6.52 -8.96
N VAL A 364 8.41 -5.44 -8.32
CA VAL A 364 8.42 -4.09 -8.88
C VAL A 364 9.84 -3.53 -8.77
N ARG A 365 10.54 -3.44 -9.90
CA ARG A 365 11.99 -3.15 -9.93
C ARG A 365 12.38 -1.68 -9.67
N GLY A 366 11.41 -0.78 -9.56
CA GLY A 366 11.67 0.64 -9.35
C GLY A 366 10.43 1.40 -8.90
N PRO A 367 10.55 2.69 -8.60
CA PRO A 367 9.39 3.50 -8.24
C PRO A 367 8.44 3.66 -9.44
N GLN A 368 7.17 3.88 -9.12
CA GLN A 368 6.12 4.23 -10.07
C GLN A 368 5.47 5.53 -9.63
N THR A 369 4.66 6.14 -10.49
CA THR A 369 3.79 7.23 -10.07
C THR A 369 2.33 6.77 -10.01
N ALA A 370 1.56 7.45 -9.18
CA ALA A 370 0.14 7.22 -9.01
C ALA A 370 -0.56 8.53 -8.65
N VAL A 371 -1.86 8.61 -8.85
CA VAL A 371 -2.66 9.80 -8.52
C VAL A 371 -3.40 9.57 -7.21
N VAL A 372 -3.32 10.52 -6.29
CA VAL A 372 -4.05 10.46 -5.00
C VAL A 372 -5.56 10.56 -5.25
N VAL A 373 -6.31 9.68 -4.62
CA VAL A 373 -7.78 9.59 -4.77
C VAL A 373 -8.49 9.61 -3.43
N GLY A 374 -9.82 9.80 -3.47
CA GLY A 374 -10.67 9.80 -2.30
C GLY A 374 -12.14 10.04 -2.65
N PRO A 375 -13.02 10.20 -1.65
CA PRO A 375 -14.44 10.41 -1.85
C PRO A 375 -14.75 11.68 -2.66
N LYS A 376 -15.79 11.60 -3.44
CA LYS A 376 -16.24 12.74 -4.27
C LYS A 376 -16.54 13.98 -3.40
N GLY A 377 -15.92 15.11 -3.77
CA GLY A 377 -16.09 16.39 -3.08
C GLY A 377 -15.12 16.63 -1.92
N GLU A 378 -14.23 15.68 -1.63
CA GLU A 378 -13.11 15.89 -0.73
C GLU A 378 -11.87 16.41 -1.50
N GLU A 379 -11.04 17.20 -0.83
CA GLU A 379 -9.73 17.65 -1.35
C GLU A 379 -8.57 16.97 -0.62
N ILE A 380 -8.79 16.61 0.64
CA ILE A 380 -7.82 15.92 1.49
C ILE A 380 -8.55 14.76 2.14
N TRP A 381 -8.03 13.54 1.94
CA TRP A 381 -8.57 12.36 2.58
C TRP A 381 -7.44 11.48 3.11
N THR A 382 -7.42 11.28 4.41
CA THR A 382 -6.33 10.61 5.11
C THR A 382 -6.85 9.91 6.37
N ASP A 383 -6.12 8.91 6.83
CA ASP A 383 -6.39 8.25 8.09
C ASP A 383 -5.57 8.85 9.25
N GLN A 384 -5.67 8.23 10.43
CA GLN A 384 -4.95 8.67 11.64
C GLN A 384 -3.42 8.59 11.55
N TYR A 385 -2.87 7.85 10.59
CA TYR A 385 -1.42 7.71 10.36
C TYR A 385 -0.91 8.62 9.23
N GLY A 386 -1.75 9.47 8.69
CA GLY A 386 -1.39 10.33 7.55
C GLY A 386 -1.24 9.57 6.24
N ARG A 387 -1.83 8.38 6.12
CA ARG A 387 -1.86 7.57 4.91
C ARG A 387 -2.88 8.13 3.92
N VAL A 388 -2.67 7.88 2.65
CA VAL A 388 -3.59 8.24 1.57
C VAL A 388 -3.84 7.04 0.66
N LYS A 389 -4.85 7.13 -0.19
CA LYS A 389 -5.12 6.14 -1.23
C LYS A 389 -4.81 6.70 -2.60
N VAL A 390 -4.44 5.83 -3.53
CA VAL A 390 -4.03 6.21 -4.87
C VAL A 390 -4.69 5.34 -5.93
N HIS A 391 -4.77 5.89 -7.14
CA HIS A 391 -5.05 5.14 -8.36
C HIS A 391 -3.73 4.95 -9.12
N PHE A 392 -3.36 3.69 -9.38
CA PHE A 392 -2.20 3.35 -10.20
C PHE A 392 -2.54 3.42 -11.69
N HIS A 393 -1.65 3.98 -12.52
CA HIS A 393 -1.89 4.15 -13.95
C HIS A 393 -2.15 2.84 -14.73
N TRP A 394 -1.70 1.71 -14.20
CA TRP A 394 -1.91 0.39 -14.79
C TRP A 394 -3.23 -0.28 -14.37
N ASP A 395 -3.90 0.23 -13.34
CA ASP A 395 -5.16 -0.34 -12.89
C ASP A 395 -6.31 0.12 -13.79
N ARG A 396 -6.73 -0.78 -14.68
CA ARG A 396 -7.81 -0.54 -15.63
C ARG A 396 -9.20 -0.97 -15.14
N HIS A 397 -9.27 -1.59 -13.96
CA HIS A 397 -10.51 -2.10 -13.36
C HIS A 397 -11.10 -1.15 -12.33
N ASP A 398 -10.31 -0.18 -11.92
CA ASP A 398 -10.66 0.78 -10.88
C ASP A 398 -11.49 1.97 -11.40
N GLN A 399 -12.28 2.58 -10.50
CA GLN A 399 -13.13 3.75 -10.76
C GLN A 399 -12.49 5.08 -10.29
N SER A 400 -11.23 5.08 -9.90
CA SER A 400 -10.47 6.24 -9.40
C SER A 400 -11.18 6.94 -8.23
N ASN A 401 -11.52 6.20 -7.20
CA ASN A 401 -12.20 6.68 -6.00
C ASN A 401 -11.54 6.16 -4.70
N GLU A 402 -12.21 6.31 -3.57
CA GLU A 402 -11.74 5.87 -2.24
C GLU A 402 -11.47 4.37 -2.11
N ASN A 403 -11.83 3.56 -3.09
CA ASN A 403 -11.65 2.11 -3.08
C ASN A 403 -10.50 1.64 -3.99
N SER A 404 -9.78 2.56 -4.64
CA SER A 404 -8.77 2.24 -5.65
C SER A 404 -7.55 1.52 -5.09
N SER A 405 -7.18 1.76 -3.83
CA SER A 405 -6.04 1.06 -3.19
C SER A 405 -6.27 0.85 -1.71
N CYS A 406 -5.34 0.15 -1.06
CA CYS A 406 -5.20 0.19 0.39
C CYS A 406 -4.75 1.58 0.86
N TRP A 407 -4.74 1.81 2.17
CA TRP A 407 -4.11 2.96 2.78
C TRP A 407 -2.59 2.86 2.68
N ILE A 408 -1.95 3.83 2.00
CA ILE A 408 -0.50 3.84 1.73
C ILE A 408 0.19 4.87 2.61
N ARG A 409 1.24 4.45 3.31
CA ARG A 409 2.06 5.32 4.16
C ARG A 409 2.78 6.37 3.31
N VAL A 410 2.89 7.60 3.84
CA VAL A 410 3.56 8.71 3.16
C VAL A 410 4.86 9.05 3.90
N SER A 411 5.97 9.02 3.21
CA SER A 411 7.25 9.50 3.72
C SER A 411 7.17 11.02 3.98
N GLN A 412 7.65 11.44 5.14
CA GLN A 412 7.76 12.84 5.54
C GLN A 412 9.24 13.22 5.66
N ALA A 413 9.57 14.49 5.43
CA ALA A 413 10.95 14.97 5.51
C ALA A 413 11.53 14.81 6.94
N TRP A 414 10.68 14.80 7.95
CA TRP A 414 11.05 14.64 9.36
C TRP A 414 9.88 14.02 10.12
N ALA A 415 10.11 12.91 10.83
CA ALA A 415 9.06 12.17 11.53
C ALA A 415 9.56 11.66 12.88
N GLY A 416 8.94 12.10 13.97
CA GLY A 416 9.21 11.67 15.32
C GLY A 416 7.92 11.54 16.15
N LYS A 417 8.06 11.19 17.43
CA LYS A 417 6.93 11.01 18.34
C LYS A 417 6.30 12.36 18.69
N ASN A 418 5.19 12.71 18.02
CA ASN A 418 4.46 13.99 18.14
C ASN A 418 5.25 15.24 17.72
N TRP A 419 6.26 15.07 16.86
CA TRP A 419 7.02 16.20 16.28
C TRP A 419 7.54 15.83 14.89
N GLY A 420 7.80 16.82 14.06
CA GLY A 420 8.31 16.63 12.70
C GLY A 420 7.64 17.53 11.68
N SER A 421 7.82 17.19 10.40
CA SER A 421 7.20 17.86 9.25
C SER A 421 6.08 16.98 8.72
N MET A 422 4.90 17.53 8.49
CA MET A 422 3.76 16.78 7.95
C MET A 422 3.11 17.53 6.80
N GLN A 423 3.04 16.87 5.64
CA GLN A 423 2.38 17.37 4.45
C GLN A 423 1.61 16.24 3.80
N ILE A 424 0.28 16.23 3.94
CA ILE A 424 -0.58 15.20 3.36
C ILE A 424 -0.75 15.47 1.87
N PRO A 425 -0.49 14.49 0.98
CA PRO A 425 -0.82 14.58 -0.43
C PRO A 425 -2.33 14.77 -0.62
N ARG A 426 -2.73 15.68 -1.50
CA ARG A 426 -4.14 15.97 -1.77
C ARG A 426 -4.65 15.17 -2.96
N ILE A 427 -5.96 14.95 -3.02
CA ILE A 427 -6.63 14.29 -4.14
C ILE A 427 -6.27 15.01 -5.45
N GLY A 428 -5.93 14.23 -6.48
CA GLY A 428 -5.47 14.70 -7.77
C GLY A 428 -3.96 14.97 -7.88
N GLN A 429 -3.20 14.94 -6.78
CA GLN A 429 -1.74 15.08 -6.85
C GLN A 429 -1.06 13.78 -7.27
N GLU A 430 0.00 13.90 -8.06
CA GLU A 430 0.84 12.79 -8.47
C GLU A 430 1.92 12.51 -7.42
N VAL A 431 2.01 11.26 -6.98
CA VAL A 431 2.95 10.79 -5.97
C VAL A 431 3.88 9.73 -6.53
N ILE A 432 5.09 9.66 -6.00
CA ILE A 432 6.07 8.60 -6.28
C ILE A 432 5.83 7.48 -5.28
N VAL A 433 5.55 6.28 -5.79
CA VAL A 433 5.31 5.07 -5.00
C VAL A 433 6.48 4.11 -5.19
N SER A 434 7.11 3.74 -4.10
CA SER A 434 8.07 2.63 -4.01
C SER A 434 7.38 1.43 -3.35
N PHE A 435 8.01 0.27 -3.40
CA PHE A 435 7.45 -0.97 -2.88
C PHE A 435 8.49 -1.62 -1.95
N LEU A 436 8.08 -1.97 -0.73
CA LEU A 436 8.96 -2.61 0.24
C LEU A 436 9.37 -3.99 -0.29
N GLU A 437 10.68 -4.27 -0.35
CA GLU A 437 11.27 -5.47 -0.98
C GLU A 437 10.84 -5.68 -2.46
N GLY A 438 10.27 -4.65 -3.10
CA GLY A 438 9.72 -4.76 -4.45
C GLY A 438 8.36 -5.46 -4.52
N ASP A 439 7.74 -5.78 -3.40
CA ASP A 439 6.45 -6.45 -3.30
C ASP A 439 5.31 -5.49 -3.70
N PRO A 440 4.55 -5.78 -4.78
CA PRO A 440 3.44 -4.93 -5.21
C PRO A 440 2.33 -4.77 -4.14
N ASP A 441 2.25 -5.67 -3.17
CA ASP A 441 1.28 -5.64 -2.08
C ASP A 441 1.71 -4.69 -0.93
N ARG A 442 2.95 -4.18 -0.95
CA ARG A 442 3.54 -3.34 0.11
C ARG A 442 3.99 -1.96 -0.39
N PRO A 443 3.08 -1.15 -0.97
CA PRO A 443 3.40 0.19 -1.48
C PRO A 443 3.72 1.18 -0.36
N ILE A 444 4.62 2.14 -0.65
CA ILE A 444 4.94 3.28 0.20
C ILE A 444 5.19 4.52 -0.66
N ILE A 445 4.58 5.65 -0.32
CA ILE A 445 4.81 6.91 -1.02
C ILE A 445 6.10 7.53 -0.52
N THR A 446 7.05 7.75 -1.42
CA THR A 446 8.39 8.27 -1.13
C THR A 446 8.61 9.69 -1.64
N GLY A 447 7.70 10.24 -2.45
CA GLY A 447 7.83 11.59 -2.97
C GLY A 447 6.59 12.07 -3.73
N ARG A 448 6.74 13.24 -4.37
CA ARG A 448 5.72 13.91 -5.19
C ARG A 448 6.36 14.54 -6.39
N VAL A 449 5.62 14.67 -7.48
CA VAL A 449 6.06 15.36 -8.69
C VAL A 449 4.97 16.31 -9.18
N TYR A 450 5.39 17.40 -9.81
CA TYR A 450 4.48 18.23 -10.57
C TYR A 450 4.22 17.61 -11.94
N ASN A 451 3.07 17.93 -12.51
CA ASN A 451 2.70 17.53 -13.87
C ASN A 451 1.94 18.67 -14.58
N ALA A 452 1.41 18.42 -15.78
CA ALA A 452 0.72 19.45 -16.55
C ALA A 452 -0.59 19.97 -15.92
N GLU A 453 -1.21 19.19 -15.02
CA GLU A 453 -2.43 19.58 -14.30
C GLU A 453 -2.13 20.15 -12.91
N GLN A 454 -1.11 19.62 -12.24
CA GLN A 454 -0.62 20.06 -10.92
C GLN A 454 0.71 20.79 -11.12
N THR A 455 0.64 22.05 -11.58
CA THR A 455 1.81 22.84 -11.98
C THR A 455 2.58 23.40 -10.78
N VAL A 456 3.83 23.80 -11.04
CA VAL A 456 4.72 24.44 -10.05
C VAL A 456 4.12 25.74 -9.50
N PRO A 457 4.41 26.11 -8.22
CA PRO A 457 3.84 27.30 -7.59
C PRO A 457 4.40 28.62 -8.12
N TYR A 458 5.55 28.60 -8.78
CA TYR A 458 6.23 29.75 -9.36
C TYR A 458 6.44 29.51 -10.87
N GLU A 459 6.11 30.48 -11.70
CA GLU A 459 6.23 30.38 -13.15
C GLU A 459 7.69 30.15 -13.56
N LEU A 460 7.95 29.07 -14.25
CA LEU A 460 9.27 28.71 -14.76
C LEU A 460 9.31 28.90 -16.29
N PRO A 461 10.49 29.26 -16.85
CA PRO A 461 11.78 29.46 -16.19
C PRO A 461 11.99 30.85 -15.59
N ALA A 462 11.02 31.76 -15.68
CA ALA A 462 11.16 33.16 -15.29
C ALA A 462 11.58 33.36 -13.84
N ASN A 463 11.09 32.53 -12.92
CA ASN A 463 11.36 32.59 -11.48
C ASN A 463 12.26 31.43 -11.01
N ALA A 464 13.24 31.02 -11.79
CA ALA A 464 14.13 29.89 -11.45
C ALA A 464 14.96 30.11 -10.17
N THR A 465 15.11 31.37 -9.71
CA THR A 465 15.79 31.73 -8.45
C THR A 465 14.88 31.68 -7.23
N GLN A 466 13.58 31.44 -7.41
CA GLN A 466 12.62 31.34 -6.31
C GLN A 466 12.56 29.92 -5.77
N SER A 467 12.58 29.83 -4.44
CA SER A 467 12.31 28.60 -3.71
C SER A 467 11.36 28.87 -2.55
N GLY A 468 10.58 27.87 -2.13
CA GLY A 468 9.68 28.07 -1.01
C GLY A 468 8.60 26.99 -0.84
N MET A 469 7.73 27.21 0.13
CA MET A 469 6.56 26.41 0.42
C MET A 469 5.32 27.29 0.28
N LYS A 470 4.42 26.90 -0.63
CA LYS A 470 3.14 27.57 -0.85
C LYS A 470 2.01 26.57 -0.63
N SER A 471 1.10 26.85 0.30
CA SER A 471 -0.08 26.04 0.56
C SER A 471 -1.28 26.54 -0.27
N ARG A 472 -2.42 25.90 -0.12
CA ARG A 472 -3.71 26.35 -0.64
C ARG A 472 -4.79 26.08 0.40
N SER A 473 -5.68 27.05 0.62
CA SER A 473 -6.83 26.88 1.50
C SER A 473 -7.71 25.71 1.06
N SER A 474 -8.30 24.99 1.98
CA SER A 474 -9.22 23.86 1.78
C SER A 474 -10.48 24.10 2.67
N LYS A 475 -11.71 23.84 2.18
CA LYS A 475 -12.15 23.39 0.85
C LYS A 475 -12.43 24.60 -0.04
N GLY A 476 -12.28 24.40 -1.36
CA GLY A 476 -12.70 25.40 -2.35
C GLY A 476 -11.75 26.60 -2.50
N GLY A 477 -10.54 26.54 -1.92
CA GLY A 477 -9.54 27.58 -2.10
C GLY A 477 -9.01 27.64 -3.54
N THR A 478 -8.80 28.87 -4.04
CA THR A 478 -8.19 29.14 -5.34
C THR A 478 -6.65 29.28 -5.18
N PRO A 479 -5.87 29.36 -6.25
CA PRO A 479 -4.44 29.67 -6.18
C PRO A 479 -4.10 30.99 -5.47
N ALA A 480 -5.08 31.91 -5.32
CA ALA A 480 -4.92 33.17 -4.59
C ALA A 480 -5.08 33.03 -3.06
N ASN A 481 -5.60 31.89 -2.57
CA ASN A 481 -5.81 31.66 -1.14
C ASN A 481 -4.71 30.71 -0.59
N PHE A 482 -3.66 31.26 0.00
CA PHE A 482 -2.48 30.49 0.38
C PHE A 482 -1.74 31.06 1.60
N ASN A 483 -0.98 30.20 2.28
CA ASN A 483 0.13 30.62 3.13
C ASN A 483 1.43 30.33 2.41
N GLU A 484 2.45 31.18 2.57
CA GLU A 484 3.72 31.06 1.84
C GLU A 484 4.92 31.44 2.69
N ILE A 485 6.00 30.68 2.54
CA ILE A 485 7.36 31.09 2.88
C ILE A 485 8.18 30.95 1.61
N ARG A 486 8.65 32.07 1.06
CA ARG A 486 9.40 32.11 -0.20
C ARG A 486 10.72 32.84 -0.04
N MET A 487 11.74 32.30 -0.66
CA MET A 487 13.04 32.94 -0.82
C MET A 487 13.23 33.29 -2.30
N GLU A 488 13.70 34.51 -2.57
CA GLU A 488 14.21 34.94 -3.85
C GLU A 488 15.74 35.12 -3.69
N ASP A 489 16.51 34.36 -4.48
CA ASP A 489 17.97 34.33 -4.44
C ASP A 489 18.62 35.09 -5.61
N LYS A 490 17.85 35.89 -6.34
CA LYS A 490 18.38 36.72 -7.43
C LYS A 490 19.29 37.81 -6.85
N LYS A 491 20.58 37.78 -7.21
CA LYS A 491 21.59 38.69 -6.71
C LYS A 491 21.18 40.17 -6.89
N GLY A 492 21.12 40.91 -5.79
CA GLY A 492 20.70 42.30 -5.72
C GLY A 492 19.18 42.51 -5.63
N ALA A 493 18.42 41.43 -5.55
CA ALA A 493 16.97 41.46 -5.35
C ALA A 493 16.51 40.34 -4.39
N GLU A 494 17.43 39.92 -3.50
CA GLU A 494 17.18 38.86 -2.52
C GLU A 494 16.03 39.25 -1.59
N GLN A 495 15.14 38.27 -1.31
CA GLN A 495 13.97 38.49 -0.45
C GLN A 495 13.59 37.22 0.32
N LEU A 496 13.27 37.38 1.60
CA LEU A 496 12.47 36.42 2.35
C LEU A 496 11.04 36.97 2.48
N TYR A 497 10.08 36.29 1.91
CA TYR A 497 8.66 36.65 1.92
C TYR A 497 7.86 35.64 2.76
N ILE A 498 7.10 36.16 3.75
CA ILE A 498 6.20 35.36 4.60
C ILE A 498 4.79 35.94 4.45
N HIS A 499 3.87 35.09 4.04
CA HIS A 499 2.46 35.43 3.85
C HIS A 499 1.55 34.47 4.60
N ALA A 500 0.62 35.01 5.37
CA ALA A 500 -0.46 34.29 6.02
C ALA A 500 -1.80 34.73 5.40
N GLU A 501 -2.57 33.78 4.87
CA GLU A 501 -3.88 34.02 4.26
C GLU A 501 -4.88 34.68 5.23
N ARG A 502 -4.78 34.37 6.52
CA ARG A 502 -5.68 34.91 7.53
C ARG A 502 -4.94 35.38 8.77
N ASN A 503 -4.46 34.48 9.59
CA ASN A 503 -3.85 34.79 10.88
C ASN A 503 -2.39 34.35 10.88
N GLN A 504 -1.54 35.16 11.52
CA GLN A 504 -0.16 34.80 11.82
C GLN A 504 0.07 34.97 13.32
N ASP A 505 0.46 33.91 14.01
CA ASP A 505 0.80 33.90 15.42
C ASP A 505 2.27 33.55 15.58
N ASN A 506 3.03 34.40 16.32
CA ASN A 506 4.41 34.16 16.68
C ASN A 506 4.50 34.03 18.19
N LEU A 507 4.87 32.87 18.68
CA LEU A 507 5.10 32.59 20.10
C LEU A 507 6.59 32.34 20.32
N VAL A 508 7.19 33.09 21.28
CA VAL A 508 8.58 32.94 21.68
C VAL A 508 8.64 32.79 23.20
N GLU A 509 9.12 31.66 23.67
CA GLU A 509 9.10 31.28 25.08
C GLU A 509 10.15 32.06 25.93
N ASN A 510 11.20 32.62 25.32
CA ASN A 510 12.22 33.37 26.04
C ASN A 510 12.47 34.72 25.36
N ASP A 511 13.44 34.83 24.49
CA ASP A 511 13.89 36.10 23.93
C ASP A 511 13.61 36.22 22.42
N ALA A 512 13.15 37.38 21.98
CA ALA A 512 13.06 37.73 20.56
C ALA A 512 13.90 38.99 20.28
N SER A 513 14.71 38.92 19.22
CA SER A 513 15.47 40.08 18.74
C SER A 513 15.19 40.35 17.26
N LEU A 514 15.15 41.62 16.87
CA LEU A 514 15.02 42.06 15.49
C LEU A 514 16.06 43.14 15.21
N SER A 515 16.95 42.92 14.25
CA SER A 515 17.91 43.90 13.76
C SER A 515 17.64 44.15 12.27
N VAL A 516 17.45 45.40 11.89
CA VAL A 516 17.17 45.84 10.52
C VAL A 516 18.24 46.82 10.08
N GLY A 517 18.99 46.51 9.04
CA GLY A 517 20.13 47.28 8.56
C GLY A 517 19.76 48.62 7.89
N HIS A 518 18.56 48.72 7.33
CA HIS A 518 18.10 49.93 6.65
C HIS A 518 16.69 50.31 7.12
N ASP A 519 15.64 50.05 6.40
CA ASP A 519 14.31 50.53 6.73
C ASP A 519 13.41 49.44 7.31
N ARG A 520 12.58 49.81 8.30
CA ARG A 520 11.48 48.98 8.80
C ARG A 520 10.15 49.71 8.64
N ASN A 521 9.24 49.10 7.84
CA ASN A 521 7.89 49.59 7.69
C ASN A 521 6.89 48.71 8.46
N LYS A 522 5.94 49.33 9.16
CA LYS A 522 4.84 48.65 9.85
C LYS A 522 3.51 49.30 9.48
N SER A 523 2.58 48.54 8.96
CA SER A 523 1.22 49.01 8.64
C SER A 523 0.20 48.09 9.33
N ILE A 524 -0.77 48.68 10.05
CA ILE A 524 -1.82 47.96 10.77
C ILE A 524 -3.15 48.59 10.35
N GLY A 525 -4.04 47.79 9.78
CA GLY A 525 -5.30 48.26 9.22
C GLY A 525 -6.38 48.55 10.28
N HIS A 526 -6.26 48.00 11.48
CA HIS A 526 -7.26 48.20 12.55
C HIS A 526 -6.56 48.52 13.88
N ASP A 527 -6.40 47.61 14.80
CA ASP A 527 -5.90 47.88 16.14
C ASP A 527 -4.47 47.37 16.39
N GLU A 528 -3.68 48.08 17.16
CA GLU A 528 -2.43 47.60 17.74
C GLU A 528 -2.48 47.62 19.26
N LEU A 529 -2.20 46.48 19.90
CA LEU A 529 -2.06 46.36 21.34
C LEU A 529 -0.64 45.92 21.70
N ALA A 530 0.07 46.75 22.46
CA ALA A 530 1.36 46.40 23.03
C ALA A 530 1.29 46.35 24.56
N ARG A 531 1.69 45.24 25.17
CA ARG A 531 1.79 45.08 26.63
C ARG A 531 3.23 44.75 26.98
N ILE A 532 3.85 45.60 27.83
CA ILE A 532 5.22 45.45 28.28
C ILE A 532 5.20 45.26 29.81
N GLY A 533 5.65 44.10 30.28
CA GLY A 533 5.61 43.76 31.72
C GLY A 533 6.61 44.52 32.59
N ASN A 534 7.66 45.03 31.99
CA ASN A 534 8.72 45.77 32.73
C ASN A 534 9.08 47.07 32.01
N ASN A 535 10.20 47.19 31.38
CA ASN A 535 10.71 48.44 30.83
C ASN A 535 10.55 48.50 29.29
N ARG A 536 10.26 49.71 28.78
CA ARG A 536 10.34 50.01 27.35
C ARG A 536 11.29 51.18 27.14
N THR A 537 12.31 50.99 26.32
CA THR A 537 13.24 52.03 25.91
C THR A 537 13.12 52.29 24.41
N ARG A 538 13.02 53.53 23.98
CA ARG A 538 13.01 53.96 22.58
C ARG A 538 14.03 55.09 22.39
N ALA A 539 14.93 54.92 21.46
CA ALA A 539 15.90 55.94 21.05
C ALA A 539 15.75 56.22 19.55
N VAL A 540 15.56 57.46 19.19
CA VAL A 540 15.45 57.93 17.79
C VAL A 540 16.51 58.98 17.57
N LYS A 541 17.40 58.78 16.60
CA LYS A 541 18.56 59.67 16.38
C LYS A 541 18.18 61.05 15.80
N LEU A 542 17.17 61.10 14.95
CA LEU A 542 16.75 62.32 14.27
C LEU A 542 15.32 62.71 14.66
N ASN A 543 14.32 62.32 13.94
CA ASN A 543 12.95 62.81 14.15
C ASN A 543 12.04 61.64 14.61
N ASP A 544 11.20 61.94 15.58
CA ASP A 544 10.08 61.07 15.98
C ASP A 544 8.76 61.87 15.84
N THR A 545 7.88 61.42 14.98
CA THR A 545 6.62 62.10 14.69
C THR A 545 5.46 61.20 15.04
N LEU A 546 4.52 61.65 15.85
CA LEU A 546 3.28 60.96 16.19
C LEU A 546 2.09 61.80 15.71
N LEU A 547 1.27 61.27 14.83
CA LEU A 547 0.00 61.84 14.39
C LEU A 547 -1.15 60.98 14.94
N VAL A 548 -2.07 61.60 15.68
CA VAL A 548 -3.25 60.93 16.25
C VAL A 548 -4.50 61.66 15.77
N GLY A 549 -5.35 61.03 15.01
CA GLY A 549 -6.57 61.61 14.47
C GLY A 549 -7.71 61.78 15.51
N GLY A 550 -7.60 61.09 16.62
CA GLY A 550 -8.55 61.17 17.75
C GLY A 550 -7.87 61.67 19.02
N ALA A 551 -8.19 61.12 20.15
CA ALA A 551 -7.63 61.50 21.45
C ALA A 551 -6.32 60.73 21.73
N LYS A 552 -5.35 61.40 22.34
CA LYS A 552 -4.20 60.82 22.98
C LYS A 552 -4.29 60.97 24.47
N SER A 553 -4.04 59.92 25.25
CA SER A 553 -3.97 59.96 26.71
C SER A 553 -2.67 59.35 27.19
N ASP A 554 -1.92 60.08 27.97
CA ASP A 554 -0.73 59.59 28.68
C ASP A 554 -1.02 59.64 30.19
N SER A 555 -0.95 58.48 30.88
CA SER A 555 -1.11 58.39 32.33
C SER A 555 0.15 57.79 32.96
N VAL A 556 0.76 58.51 33.86
CA VAL A 556 2.01 58.16 34.52
C VAL A 556 1.81 58.25 36.02
N THR A 557 2.03 57.15 36.76
CA THR A 557 1.89 57.11 38.23
C THR A 557 3.08 57.79 38.96
N GLY A 558 4.22 57.80 38.31
CA GLY A 558 5.45 58.42 38.86
C GLY A 558 5.74 59.78 38.20
N THR A 559 7.00 60.05 37.92
CA THR A 559 7.45 61.31 37.28
C THR A 559 7.27 61.23 35.76
N TYR A 560 6.63 62.24 35.17
CA TYR A 560 6.58 62.44 33.72
C TYR A 560 7.52 63.63 33.37
N LEU A 561 8.72 63.33 32.87
CA LEU A 561 9.71 64.30 32.46
C LEU A 561 9.62 64.61 30.96
N ILE A 562 9.47 65.87 30.60
CA ILE A 562 9.58 66.34 29.21
C ILE A 562 10.74 67.30 29.17
N GLU A 563 11.79 67.03 28.41
CA GLU A 563 12.97 67.81 28.25
C GLU A 563 13.25 68.06 26.78
N ALA A 564 13.55 69.30 26.41
CA ALA A 564 13.94 69.68 25.07
C ALA A 564 15.08 70.70 25.10
N GLY A 565 16.09 70.47 24.29
CA GLY A 565 17.26 71.36 24.22
C GLY A 565 16.96 72.72 23.58
N ALA A 566 15.91 72.85 22.76
CA ALA A 566 15.59 74.10 22.07
C ALA A 566 14.25 74.72 22.52
N GLN A 567 13.16 73.93 22.38
CA GLN A 567 11.82 74.46 22.67
C GLN A 567 10.84 73.29 22.99
N ILE A 568 9.98 73.52 24.00
CA ILE A 568 8.73 72.69 24.18
C ILE A 568 7.56 73.60 23.83
N ARG A 569 6.72 73.20 22.89
CA ARG A 569 5.57 73.98 22.45
C ARG A 569 4.30 73.13 22.54
N LEU A 570 3.32 73.59 23.30
CA LEU A 570 1.99 72.97 23.43
C LEU A 570 0.97 73.92 22.77
N VAL A 571 0.23 73.41 21.80
CA VAL A 571 -0.73 74.21 21.02
C VAL A 571 -2.11 73.52 21.05
N CYS A 572 -3.12 74.28 21.42
CA CYS A 572 -4.51 73.85 21.34
C CYS A 572 -5.35 75.04 20.77
N GLY A 573 -5.70 74.95 19.49
CA GLY A 573 -6.42 75.98 18.76
C GLY A 573 -5.63 77.33 18.81
N LYS A 574 -6.21 78.36 19.50
CA LYS A 574 -5.59 79.68 19.68
C LYS A 574 -4.71 79.78 20.93
N SER A 575 -4.67 78.77 21.78
CA SER A 575 -3.87 78.78 23.02
C SER A 575 -2.52 78.09 22.76
N VAL A 576 -1.47 78.70 23.20
CA VAL A 576 -0.08 78.24 23.05
C VAL A 576 0.66 78.46 24.39
N VAL A 577 1.41 77.40 24.79
CA VAL A 577 2.43 77.49 25.87
C VAL A 577 3.77 77.07 25.27
N GLU A 578 4.76 77.92 25.39
CA GLU A 578 6.12 77.69 24.88
C GLU A 578 7.15 77.85 26.00
N PHE A 579 8.04 76.88 26.10
CA PHE A 579 9.26 76.97 26.94
C PHE A 579 10.44 77.00 25.98
N ASN A 580 11.23 78.04 26.06
CA ASN A 580 12.38 78.28 25.20
C ASN A 580 13.69 78.05 25.94
N ALA A 581 14.75 77.68 25.22
CA ALA A 581 16.09 77.43 25.79
C ALA A 581 16.72 78.62 26.47
N ASP A 582 16.36 79.85 26.12
CA ASP A 582 16.81 81.08 26.76
C ASP A 582 16.15 81.37 28.12
N GLY A 583 15.30 80.45 28.59
CA GLY A 583 14.55 80.54 29.82
C GLY A 583 13.21 81.29 29.71
N THR A 584 12.83 81.78 28.52
CA THR A 584 11.52 82.41 28.33
C THR A 584 10.39 81.45 28.31
N ILE A 585 9.27 81.71 28.97
CA ILE A 585 8.03 80.97 28.95
C ILE A 585 6.95 81.90 28.37
N ASN A 586 6.43 81.50 27.19
CA ASN A 586 5.34 82.25 26.54
C ASN A 586 4.03 81.55 26.72
N ILE A 587 3.02 82.25 27.24
CA ILE A 587 1.67 81.75 27.32
C ILE A 587 0.77 82.73 26.58
N SER A 588 0.14 82.28 25.51
CA SER A 588 -0.77 83.12 24.72
C SER A 588 -2.12 82.38 24.44
N GLY A 589 -3.17 83.18 24.40
CA GLY A 589 -4.51 82.65 24.13
C GLY A 589 -5.56 83.79 24.14
N SER A 590 -6.83 83.46 23.85
CA SER A 590 -7.91 84.47 23.88
C SER A 590 -8.31 84.90 25.29
N ALA A 591 -8.07 84.03 26.27
CA ALA A 591 -8.22 84.32 27.68
C ALA A 591 -7.24 83.49 28.51
N PHE A 592 -6.83 83.97 29.64
CA PHE A 592 -5.94 83.30 30.58
C PHE A 592 -6.56 83.34 31.97
N ASN A 593 -6.87 82.23 32.55
CA ASN A 593 -7.46 82.05 33.86
C ASN A 593 -6.53 81.29 34.78
N LEU A 594 -6.14 81.85 35.91
CA LEU A 594 -5.33 81.20 36.93
C LEU A 594 -6.19 80.95 38.18
N TYR A 595 -6.36 79.70 38.58
CA TYR A 595 -7.09 79.34 39.79
C TYR A 595 -6.16 78.69 40.79
N ALA A 596 -6.17 79.14 42.02
CA ALA A 596 -5.57 78.47 43.14
C ALA A 596 -6.56 78.21 44.25
N SER A 597 -6.65 77.01 44.78
CA SER A 597 -7.47 76.64 45.94
C SER A 597 -6.87 77.08 47.28
N GLY A 598 -5.66 77.64 47.25
CA GLY A 598 -4.93 78.20 48.34
C GLY A 598 -4.23 79.48 47.89
N ASN A 599 -3.11 79.90 48.58
CA ASN A 599 -2.38 81.07 48.20
C ASN A 599 -1.67 80.90 46.85
N GLY A 600 -1.86 81.79 45.91
CA GLY A 600 -1.12 81.88 44.64
C GLY A 600 -0.10 83.01 44.77
N ASN A 601 1.21 82.76 44.56
CA ASN A 601 2.27 83.76 44.54
C ASN A 601 2.78 83.89 43.10
N ILE A 602 2.89 85.12 42.65
CA ILE A 602 3.66 85.46 41.46
C ILE A 602 4.87 86.26 41.95
N ASP A 603 6.06 85.71 41.95
CA ASP A 603 7.27 86.32 42.39
C ASP A 603 8.21 86.57 41.19
N THR A 604 8.70 87.78 41.04
CA THR A 604 9.56 88.12 39.91
C THR A 604 10.80 88.84 40.43
N GLY A 605 11.97 88.44 40.05
CA GLY A 605 13.24 89.13 40.38
C GLY A 605 13.43 90.48 39.67
N GLY A 606 12.51 90.85 38.79
CA GLY A 606 12.49 92.05 38.00
C GLY A 606 11.15 92.73 37.89
N ARG A 607 10.82 93.33 36.77
CA ARG A 607 9.55 94.03 36.50
C ARG A 607 8.42 93.03 36.20
N LEU A 608 7.27 93.18 36.81
CA LEU A 608 6.01 92.49 36.46
C LEU A 608 5.10 93.48 35.71
N ASP A 609 4.84 93.20 34.43
CA ASP A 609 3.91 93.99 33.63
C ASP A 609 2.57 93.26 33.50
N LEU A 610 1.47 93.84 33.94
CA LEU A 610 0.09 93.36 33.75
C LEU A 610 -0.60 94.38 32.81
N ASN A 611 -1.21 93.85 31.71
CA ASN A 611 -1.91 94.62 30.66
C ASN A 611 -0.96 95.60 29.89
N SER A 612 0.14 95.14 29.35
CA SER A 612 1.12 95.94 28.61
C SER A 612 0.60 96.57 27.28
N GLY A 613 -0.67 96.41 26.92
CA GLY A 613 -1.28 96.89 25.68
C GLY A 613 -1.98 98.26 25.81
N GLY A 614 -1.59 99.15 26.67
CA GLY A 614 -2.04 100.54 26.78
C GLY A 614 -2.62 100.93 28.15
N ALA A 615 -1.84 101.67 28.87
CA ALA A 615 -2.13 102.51 30.00
C ALA A 615 -2.57 101.81 31.32
N SER A 616 -1.62 101.19 32.01
CA SER A 616 -1.24 101.51 33.40
C SER A 616 -0.08 100.60 33.79
N GLU A 617 1.11 101.26 33.92
CA GLU A 617 2.23 100.62 34.62
C GLU A 617 1.87 100.56 36.11
N VAL A 618 1.81 99.34 36.64
CA VAL A 618 1.76 99.13 38.09
C VAL A 618 3.19 98.81 38.51
N ASP A 619 3.93 99.85 39.05
CA ASP A 619 5.25 99.69 39.60
C ASP A 619 5.17 98.87 40.91
N ALA A 620 5.51 97.60 40.84
CA ALA A 620 5.51 96.65 41.97
C ALA A 620 6.84 96.71 42.73
N LYS A 621 7.23 97.86 43.26
CA LYS A 621 8.25 97.90 44.31
C LYS A 621 7.65 97.36 45.61
N GLY A 622 7.72 96.05 45.81
CA GLY A 622 7.75 95.39 47.11
C GLY A 622 6.58 95.46 48.03
N LYS A 623 5.37 95.76 47.54
CA LYS A 623 4.13 95.54 48.30
C LYS A 623 3.05 95.15 47.29
N GLY A 624 2.68 93.93 47.28
CA GLY A 624 1.66 93.40 46.36
C GLY A 624 0.39 94.20 46.41
N VAL A 625 -0.27 94.32 45.24
CA VAL A 625 -1.63 94.87 45.14
C VAL A 625 -2.56 93.84 45.76
N GLN A 626 -2.64 93.85 47.08
CA GLN A 626 -3.36 92.88 47.89
C GLN A 626 -4.90 93.07 47.97
N GLY A 627 -5.44 94.10 47.38
CA GLY A 627 -6.83 94.38 47.63
C GLY A 627 -7.82 94.22 46.45
N THR A 628 -7.32 94.28 45.22
CA THR A 628 -8.24 94.38 44.04
C THR A 628 -8.33 93.09 43.23
N ILE A 629 -7.38 92.16 43.36
CA ILE A 629 -7.42 90.90 42.62
C ILE A 629 -8.28 89.82 43.32
N ASP A 630 -8.26 89.76 44.66
CA ASP A 630 -9.00 88.81 45.46
C ASP A 630 -10.52 88.99 45.34
N GLY A 631 -11.01 90.20 45.18
CA GLY A 631 -12.44 90.49 45.07
C GLY A 631 -13.08 90.06 43.71
N GLN A 632 -12.29 90.19 42.68
CA GLN A 632 -12.78 89.83 41.33
C GLN A 632 -12.73 88.27 41.03
N VAL A 633 -11.73 87.61 41.59
CA VAL A 633 -11.62 86.13 41.40
C VAL A 633 -12.71 85.38 42.16
N GLN A 634 -13.11 85.81 43.35
CA GLN A 634 -14.19 85.22 44.11
C GLN A 634 -15.58 85.44 43.47
N ALA A 635 -15.74 86.50 42.67
CA ALA A 635 -17.04 86.76 42.01
C ALA A 635 -17.27 86.05 40.66
N MET A 636 -16.17 85.63 40.02
CA MET A 636 -16.29 85.01 38.66
C MET A 636 -16.42 83.53 38.63
N PHE A 637 -16.03 82.78 39.67
CA PHE A 637 -16.05 81.33 39.63
C PHE A 637 -16.42 80.71 40.98
N PRO A 638 -17.54 80.07 41.09
CA PRO A 638 -17.84 79.20 42.24
C PRO A 638 -16.87 78.01 42.24
N PRO A 639 -16.40 77.55 43.42
CA PRO A 639 -15.52 76.39 43.50
C PRO A 639 -16.18 75.21 42.79
N PRO A 640 -15.39 74.38 42.09
CA PRO A 640 -15.95 73.21 41.44
C PRO A 640 -16.66 72.31 42.46
N ALA A 641 -17.81 71.85 42.13
CA ALA A 641 -18.59 70.91 42.95
C ALA A 641 -17.70 69.67 43.21
N LYS A 642 -17.57 69.27 44.47
CA LYS A 642 -16.92 68.04 44.87
C LYS A 642 -17.71 66.89 44.28
N GLY A 643 -17.15 66.19 43.25
CA GLY A 643 -17.57 64.91 42.73
C GLY A 643 -16.59 63.83 43.21
#